data_c4132dcaa73bebc8001087639cc6b2ad
#
_entry.id   c4132dcaa73bebc8001087639cc6b2ad
#
_cell.length_a   1.000
_cell.length_b   1.000
_cell.length_c   1.000
_cell.angle_alpha   90.00
_cell.angle_beta   90.00
_cell.angle_gamma   90.00
#
_symmetry.space_group_name_H-M   'P 1'
#
loop_
_entity.id
_entity.type
_entity.pdbx_description
1 polymer ?
#
loop_
_entity_poly.entity_id
_entity_poly.type
_entity_poly.pdbx_seq_one_letter_code
_entity_poly.pdbx_strand_id
1 'polypeptide(L)'
;MRVADALPVRILEGHVPYSDGSEERILETLSGASDRSSDSDELAAAITDWPSRYHLSRQRANLLRPLRLGTGLRILEIGAGTGVLSRYLGETGATVVALEGSIERARAAAVRCAGLDTVEVVCGPLASFDDPDGFDLVCIVGVLEYAASGVGGSTNHRDFLARAAALRRPGGAVLVAIENQIGVKYLLGHHEDHLGLPWIGVEGYPGGHGIRTFTRSALSGLLAAAGLPEQTWLYPFPDYKLPTVMLADALYDLPDAPNLVDQLVRRPASAGSARELLCDDRRGHRVLLDAGLGREVANSFLVIAAAGGAKPPFLPDPAVLAWRLGDDRRRRWRRHLELRRSGGGLTIRTPPSGSAEVPARLGWLAHHPAKDEPYVVGRTLEQLALEACHRGDPAALADSLRAWRGFLDQQLLPPARGDDDAHPFAPGGDGPRLPGEYLDSALSNFVRGPDGLHFIDREWQAQGGVDPTLVMARAVWLFAQDLIRSGVAHPWCDEATVDELTARLAGLCGLDVGAGALDRMRAAEAELQHIVTGRGRDEIAGDLAWLGSRSRASSDVAAVLPFQSLRRQVGSLARRLEEEERRRREREHELNHSLGEMRESAARLRGDLAVANEHLAGTLRELEAHKRELDSARAELEIWRRSRQAFDRKLPVRVYPAVRRLLGR
;
A
#
# COMPACT_ATOMS: atom_id res chain seq x y z
N MET A 1 -9.91 -27.31 -22.53
CA MET A 1 -9.04 -26.31 -23.19
C MET A 1 -7.60 -26.83 -23.16
N ARG A 2 -6.94 -26.99 -24.29
CA ARG A 2 -5.55 -27.50 -24.30
C ARG A 2 -4.64 -26.36 -23.83
N VAL A 3 -3.88 -26.56 -22.77
CA VAL A 3 -2.75 -25.71 -22.35
C VAL A 3 -1.59 -26.02 -23.31
N ALA A 4 -1.78 -25.70 -24.61
CA ALA A 4 -0.87 -26.14 -25.67
C ALA A 4 0.50 -25.44 -25.66
N ASP A 5 0.62 -24.32 -24.90
CA ASP A 5 1.79 -23.45 -24.93
C ASP A 5 2.49 -23.24 -23.57
N ALA A 6 2.13 -24.04 -22.54
CA ALA A 6 2.80 -23.95 -21.24
C ALA A 6 4.19 -24.57 -21.30
N LEU A 7 5.15 -23.99 -20.54
CA LEU A 7 6.46 -24.60 -20.32
C LEU A 7 6.30 -25.95 -19.57
N PRO A 8 7.18 -26.93 -19.80
CA PRO A 8 7.21 -28.12 -18.98
C PRO A 8 7.59 -27.78 -17.54
N VAL A 9 6.95 -28.43 -16.56
CA VAL A 9 7.29 -28.30 -15.15
C VAL A 9 8.14 -29.49 -14.74
N ARG A 10 9.39 -29.23 -14.33
CA ARG A 10 10.25 -30.26 -13.74
C ARG A 10 9.85 -30.47 -12.28
N ILE A 11 9.49 -31.70 -11.90
CA ILE A 11 9.02 -32.03 -10.56
C ILE A 11 10.15 -32.70 -9.77
N LEU A 12 10.43 -32.18 -8.57
CA LEU A 12 11.35 -32.75 -7.59
C LEU A 12 10.59 -33.63 -6.58
N GLU A 13 11.35 -34.40 -5.78
CA GLU A 13 10.77 -35.11 -4.65
C GLU A 13 10.30 -34.14 -3.55
N GLY A 14 9.10 -34.41 -3.02
CA GLY A 14 8.44 -33.57 -2.02
C GLY A 14 7.61 -32.48 -2.64
N HIS A 15 6.67 -31.95 -1.86
CA HIS A 15 5.87 -30.79 -2.24
C HIS A 15 5.62 -29.92 -1.00
N VAL A 16 5.31 -28.66 -1.22
CA VAL A 16 4.92 -27.72 -0.17
C VAL A 16 3.42 -27.45 -0.31
N PRO A 17 2.59 -27.87 0.66
CA PRO A 17 1.16 -27.62 0.62
C PRO A 17 0.91 -26.14 0.95
N TYR A 18 0.82 -25.33 -0.07
CA TYR A 18 0.48 -23.91 0.05
C TYR A 18 -0.58 -23.54 -0.98
N SER A 19 -1.66 -22.90 -0.53
CA SER A 19 -2.70 -22.34 -1.37
C SER A 19 -3.29 -21.10 -0.72
N ASP A 20 -3.63 -20.10 -1.51
CA ASP A 20 -4.42 -18.93 -1.09
C ASP A 20 -5.87 -18.99 -1.65
N GLY A 21 -6.19 -20.07 -2.37
CA GLY A 21 -7.51 -20.33 -2.95
C GLY A 21 -7.78 -19.57 -4.25
N SER A 22 -6.78 -18.91 -4.82
CA SER A 22 -6.93 -18.15 -6.08
C SER A 22 -6.30 -18.86 -7.29
N GLU A 23 -5.56 -19.94 -7.08
CA GLU A 23 -4.68 -20.58 -8.07
C GLU A 23 -5.42 -20.97 -9.35
N GLU A 24 -6.59 -21.59 -9.24
CA GLU A 24 -7.38 -22.05 -10.39
C GLU A 24 -7.84 -20.85 -11.25
N ARG A 25 -8.41 -19.84 -10.61
CA ARG A 25 -8.86 -18.61 -11.31
C ARG A 25 -7.70 -17.87 -11.98
N ILE A 26 -6.54 -17.79 -11.32
CA ILE A 26 -5.35 -17.17 -11.90
C ILE A 26 -4.84 -17.98 -13.08
N LEU A 27 -4.81 -19.31 -12.99
CA LEU A 27 -4.43 -20.19 -14.08
C LEU A 27 -5.37 -20.04 -15.29
N GLU A 28 -6.69 -19.97 -15.06
CA GLU A 28 -7.69 -19.74 -16.12
C GLU A 28 -7.46 -18.38 -16.80
N THR A 29 -7.27 -17.31 -16.02
CA THR A 29 -6.99 -15.96 -16.54
C THR A 29 -5.74 -15.96 -17.41
N LEU A 30 -4.64 -16.56 -16.93
CA LEU A 30 -3.38 -16.66 -17.68
C LEU A 30 -3.51 -17.51 -18.94
N SER A 31 -4.29 -18.59 -18.88
CA SER A 31 -4.51 -19.46 -20.03
C SER A 31 -5.33 -18.79 -21.13
N GLY A 32 -6.26 -17.91 -20.75
CA GLY A 32 -7.09 -17.14 -21.68
C GLY A 32 -6.39 -15.89 -22.24
N ALA A 33 -5.35 -15.39 -21.56
CA ALA A 33 -4.70 -14.15 -21.96
C ALA A 33 -3.83 -14.31 -23.21
N SER A 34 -3.94 -13.33 -24.12
CA SER A 34 -3.10 -13.20 -25.31
C SER A 34 -1.75 -12.55 -25.00
N ASP A 35 -1.72 -11.60 -24.05
CA ASP A 35 -0.53 -10.94 -23.54
C ASP A 35 -0.29 -11.31 -22.07
N ARG A 36 0.73 -12.12 -21.82
CA ARG A 36 1.16 -12.57 -20.49
C ARG A 36 2.40 -11.82 -19.99
N SER A 37 2.81 -10.75 -20.67
CA SER A 37 3.99 -9.97 -20.29
C SER A 37 3.83 -9.33 -18.92
N SER A 38 4.97 -8.99 -18.29
CA SER A 38 4.98 -8.27 -17.03
C SER A 38 4.32 -6.89 -17.12
N ASP A 39 4.12 -6.39 -18.35
CA ASP A 39 3.53 -5.08 -18.68
C ASP A 39 2.14 -5.16 -19.30
N SER A 40 1.48 -6.32 -19.26
CA SER A 40 0.20 -6.59 -19.91
C SER A 40 -0.92 -5.68 -19.42
N ASP A 41 -1.56 -4.96 -20.35
CA ASP A 41 -2.79 -4.20 -20.09
C ASP A 41 -4.00 -5.16 -19.95
N GLU A 42 -3.97 -6.32 -20.62
CA GLU A 42 -4.99 -7.36 -20.54
C GLU A 42 -5.07 -7.98 -19.15
N LEU A 43 -3.93 -8.39 -18.59
CA LEU A 43 -3.86 -8.94 -17.22
C LEU A 43 -4.25 -7.89 -16.17
N ALA A 44 -3.86 -6.63 -16.38
CA ALA A 44 -4.24 -5.56 -15.47
C ALA A 44 -5.76 -5.29 -15.47
N ALA A 45 -6.43 -5.45 -16.61
CA ALA A 45 -7.88 -5.32 -16.72
C ALA A 45 -8.65 -6.47 -16.02
N ALA A 46 -8.00 -7.62 -15.78
CA ALA A 46 -8.57 -8.77 -15.08
C ALA A 46 -8.49 -8.66 -13.54
N ILE A 47 -7.96 -7.57 -12.99
CA ILE A 47 -7.84 -7.36 -11.53
C ILE A 47 -9.19 -6.97 -10.95
N THR A 48 -9.72 -7.79 -10.05
CA THR A 48 -11.03 -7.57 -9.39
C THR A 48 -10.96 -7.57 -7.87
N ASP A 49 -9.90 -8.16 -7.29
CA ASP A 49 -9.73 -8.33 -5.85
C ASP A 49 -8.23 -8.33 -5.47
N TRP A 50 -7.93 -8.50 -4.17
CA TRP A 50 -6.55 -8.53 -3.71
C TRP A 50 -5.72 -9.70 -4.28
N PRO A 51 -6.19 -10.97 -4.29
CA PRO A 51 -5.43 -12.05 -4.92
C PRO A 51 -5.12 -11.79 -6.40
N SER A 52 -6.11 -11.37 -7.20
CA SER A 52 -5.87 -11.03 -8.61
C SER A 52 -4.92 -9.83 -8.76
N ARG A 53 -5.03 -8.82 -7.88
CA ARG A 53 -4.08 -7.69 -7.86
C ARG A 53 -2.66 -8.15 -7.56
N TYR A 54 -2.48 -9.04 -6.59
CA TYR A 54 -1.17 -9.56 -6.22
C TYR A 54 -0.54 -10.37 -7.36
N HIS A 55 -1.35 -11.19 -8.06
CA HIS A 55 -0.85 -12.09 -9.09
C HIS A 55 -0.83 -11.50 -10.51
N LEU A 56 -1.63 -10.46 -10.82
CA LEU A 56 -1.74 -9.94 -12.18
C LEU A 56 -1.21 -8.51 -12.34
N SER A 57 -0.92 -7.82 -11.22
CA SER A 57 -0.47 -6.43 -11.30
C SER A 57 0.95 -6.30 -11.87
N ARG A 58 1.10 -5.36 -12.77
CA ARG A 58 2.39 -4.89 -13.31
C ARG A 58 3.33 -4.35 -12.24
N GLN A 59 2.78 -3.84 -11.13
CA GLN A 59 3.55 -3.26 -10.02
C GLN A 59 4.48 -4.27 -9.35
N ARG A 60 4.21 -5.58 -9.50
CA ARG A 60 5.12 -6.62 -8.96
C ARG A 60 6.54 -6.49 -9.51
N ALA A 61 6.68 -6.25 -10.82
CA ALA A 61 7.97 -6.11 -11.49
C ALA A 61 8.76 -4.88 -11.01
N ASN A 62 8.09 -3.87 -10.46
CA ASN A 62 8.73 -2.66 -9.94
C ASN A 62 9.77 -2.93 -8.85
N LEU A 63 9.58 -4.01 -8.09
CA LEU A 63 10.53 -4.44 -7.08
C LEU A 63 11.94 -4.63 -7.65
N LEU A 64 12.03 -5.15 -8.88
CA LEU A 64 13.29 -5.52 -9.51
C LEU A 64 13.78 -4.51 -10.58
N ARG A 65 12.95 -3.56 -11.00
CA ARG A 65 13.31 -2.54 -12.00
C ARG A 65 14.53 -1.68 -11.65
N PRO A 66 14.83 -1.37 -10.37
CA PRO A 66 16.07 -0.67 -10.01
C PRO A 66 17.35 -1.44 -10.34
N LEU A 67 17.28 -2.76 -10.52
CA LEU A 67 18.42 -3.62 -10.78
C LEU A 67 18.79 -3.61 -12.27
N ARG A 68 20.07 -3.77 -12.56
CA ARG A 68 20.60 -3.85 -13.93
C ARG A 68 20.61 -5.31 -14.41
N LEU A 69 19.43 -5.88 -14.57
CA LEU A 69 19.26 -7.25 -15.04
C LEU A 69 19.34 -7.33 -16.56
N GLY A 70 19.81 -8.46 -17.10
CA GLY A 70 19.91 -8.65 -18.54
C GLY A 70 20.50 -10.00 -18.94
N THR A 71 20.83 -10.11 -20.21
CA THR A 71 21.44 -11.29 -20.80
C THR A 71 22.77 -11.65 -20.12
N GLY A 72 23.04 -12.96 -20.02
CA GLY A 72 24.24 -13.50 -19.38
C GLY A 72 24.13 -13.72 -17.88
N LEU A 73 23.06 -13.23 -17.22
CA LEU A 73 22.79 -13.56 -15.83
C LEU A 73 22.01 -14.86 -15.71
N ARG A 74 22.36 -15.67 -14.75
CA ARG A 74 21.62 -16.86 -14.34
C ARG A 74 20.99 -16.63 -12.98
N ILE A 75 19.67 -16.69 -12.91
CA ILE A 75 18.87 -16.27 -11.75
C ILE A 75 18.02 -17.44 -11.25
N LEU A 76 18.06 -17.71 -9.94
CA LEU A 76 17.13 -18.57 -9.25
C LEU A 76 16.11 -17.73 -8.51
N GLU A 77 14.82 -17.94 -8.76
CA GLU A 77 13.74 -17.40 -7.96
C GLU A 77 13.18 -18.51 -7.05
N ILE A 78 13.31 -18.35 -5.73
CA ILE A 78 12.79 -19.27 -4.72
C ILE A 78 11.40 -18.77 -4.30
N GLY A 79 10.37 -19.62 -4.46
CA GLY A 79 8.97 -19.25 -4.23
C GLY A 79 8.40 -18.41 -5.36
N ALA A 80 8.54 -18.89 -6.60
CA ALA A 80 8.15 -18.18 -7.80
C ALA A 80 6.63 -17.87 -7.88
N GLY A 81 5.83 -18.53 -7.06
CA GLY A 81 4.38 -18.36 -7.05
C GLY A 81 3.78 -18.63 -8.43
N THR A 82 2.94 -17.74 -8.93
CA THR A 82 2.36 -17.85 -10.28
C THR A 82 3.26 -17.25 -11.37
N GLY A 83 4.57 -17.09 -11.12
CA GLY A 83 5.58 -16.71 -12.10
C GLY A 83 5.60 -15.22 -12.49
N VAL A 84 5.11 -14.32 -11.63
CA VAL A 84 5.02 -12.88 -11.97
C VAL A 84 6.41 -12.28 -12.15
N LEU A 85 7.31 -12.52 -11.20
CA LEU A 85 8.68 -12.04 -11.28
C LEU A 85 9.51 -12.89 -12.22
N SER A 86 9.29 -14.22 -12.29
CA SER A 86 9.95 -15.10 -13.27
C SER A 86 9.74 -14.61 -14.70
N ARG A 87 8.51 -14.19 -15.03
CA ARG A 87 8.18 -13.61 -16.34
C ARG A 87 8.99 -12.34 -16.60
N TYR A 88 9.01 -11.40 -15.65
CA TYR A 88 9.78 -10.17 -15.76
C TYR A 88 11.29 -10.45 -15.92
N LEU A 89 11.84 -11.35 -15.11
CA LEU A 89 13.24 -11.76 -15.17
C LEU A 89 13.60 -12.34 -16.52
N GLY A 90 12.75 -13.25 -17.06
CA GLY A 90 12.95 -13.80 -18.40
C GLY A 90 12.87 -12.74 -19.51
N GLU A 91 11.99 -11.75 -19.38
CA GLU A 91 11.88 -10.63 -20.32
C GLU A 91 13.11 -9.72 -20.35
N THR A 92 13.92 -9.69 -19.28
CA THR A 92 15.22 -9.01 -19.29
C THR A 92 16.28 -9.73 -20.11
N GLY A 93 16.02 -10.97 -20.54
CA GLY A 93 16.96 -11.84 -21.24
C GLY A 93 17.84 -12.67 -20.31
N ALA A 94 17.59 -12.66 -19.01
CA ALA A 94 18.28 -13.54 -18.07
C ALA A 94 17.82 -15.01 -18.22
N THR A 95 18.69 -15.96 -17.91
CA THR A 95 18.31 -17.37 -17.73
C THR A 95 17.76 -17.55 -16.34
N VAL A 96 16.52 -18.02 -16.23
CA VAL A 96 15.78 -18.07 -14.97
C VAL A 96 15.38 -19.50 -14.61
N VAL A 97 15.63 -19.91 -13.38
CA VAL A 97 15.01 -21.08 -12.78
C VAL A 97 13.98 -20.60 -11.75
N ALA A 98 12.70 -20.88 -12.03
CA ALA A 98 11.56 -20.53 -11.20
C ALA A 98 11.23 -21.74 -10.30
N LEU A 99 11.70 -21.75 -9.06
CA LEU A 99 11.44 -22.81 -8.08
C LEU A 99 10.19 -22.48 -7.27
N GLU A 100 9.18 -23.33 -7.34
CA GLU A 100 7.91 -23.16 -6.61
C GLU A 100 7.51 -24.47 -5.90
N GLY A 101 7.07 -24.37 -4.66
CA GLY A 101 6.71 -25.55 -3.84
C GLY A 101 5.35 -26.15 -4.18
N SER A 102 4.38 -25.34 -4.60
CA SER A 102 3.01 -25.75 -4.96
C SER A 102 2.91 -26.08 -6.44
N ILE A 103 2.40 -27.27 -6.77
CA ILE A 103 2.24 -27.70 -8.16
C ILE A 103 1.22 -26.84 -8.92
N GLU A 104 0.17 -26.38 -8.25
CA GLU A 104 -0.85 -25.52 -8.84
C GLU A 104 -0.24 -24.18 -9.26
N ARG A 105 0.58 -23.59 -8.40
CA ARG A 105 1.30 -22.33 -8.69
C ARG A 105 2.37 -22.52 -9.75
N ALA A 106 3.13 -23.60 -9.69
CA ALA A 106 4.13 -23.93 -10.71
C ALA A 106 3.49 -24.09 -12.12
N ARG A 107 2.30 -24.68 -12.22
CA ARG A 107 1.53 -24.75 -13.48
C ARG A 107 1.13 -23.35 -13.99
N ALA A 108 0.67 -22.49 -13.09
CA ALA A 108 0.36 -21.10 -13.44
C ALA A 108 1.62 -20.34 -13.92
N ALA A 109 2.75 -20.52 -13.26
CA ALA A 109 4.04 -19.95 -13.66
C ALA A 109 4.47 -20.46 -15.04
N ALA A 110 4.30 -21.75 -15.33
CA ALA A 110 4.61 -22.35 -16.62
C ALA A 110 3.77 -21.76 -17.76
N VAL A 111 2.48 -21.52 -17.51
CA VAL A 111 1.59 -20.83 -18.49
C VAL A 111 2.02 -19.38 -18.67
N ARG A 112 2.31 -18.67 -17.59
CA ARG A 112 2.72 -17.26 -17.64
C ARG A 112 4.03 -17.05 -18.41
N CYS A 113 4.99 -17.93 -18.21
CA CYS A 113 6.32 -17.84 -18.83
C CYS A 113 6.38 -18.48 -20.21
N ALA A 114 5.26 -19.02 -20.73
CA ALA A 114 5.19 -19.56 -22.08
C ALA A 114 5.77 -18.58 -23.11
N GLY A 115 6.57 -19.12 -24.05
CA GLY A 115 7.26 -18.33 -25.07
C GLY A 115 8.57 -17.66 -24.60
N LEU A 116 9.05 -17.94 -23.40
CA LEU A 116 10.37 -17.55 -22.91
C LEU A 116 11.27 -18.78 -22.77
N ASP A 117 12.10 -19.04 -23.77
CA ASP A 117 13.02 -20.20 -23.80
C ASP A 117 14.12 -20.10 -22.71
N THR A 118 14.27 -18.96 -22.09
CA THR A 118 15.24 -18.69 -21.00
C THR A 118 14.70 -19.01 -19.62
N VAL A 119 13.43 -19.45 -19.49
CA VAL A 119 12.80 -19.73 -18.19
C VAL A 119 12.53 -21.21 -18.05
N GLU A 120 13.03 -21.81 -16.97
CA GLU A 120 12.69 -23.17 -16.52
C GLU A 120 11.81 -23.09 -15.25
N VAL A 121 10.72 -23.87 -15.20
CA VAL A 121 9.88 -23.97 -14.00
C VAL A 121 10.11 -25.30 -13.31
N VAL A 122 10.43 -25.23 -12.02
CA VAL A 122 10.72 -26.38 -11.18
C VAL A 122 9.74 -26.39 -10.01
N CYS A 123 9.10 -27.55 -9.79
CA CYS A 123 8.20 -27.74 -8.65
C CYS A 123 8.87 -28.62 -7.59
N GLY A 124 8.99 -28.08 -6.38
CA GLY A 124 9.50 -28.79 -5.21
C GLY A 124 10.10 -27.89 -4.14
N PRO A 125 10.43 -28.44 -2.97
CA PRO A 125 11.04 -27.69 -1.89
C PRO A 125 12.51 -27.34 -2.18
N LEU A 126 12.97 -26.20 -1.63
CA LEU A 126 14.38 -25.78 -1.74
C LEU A 126 15.37 -26.86 -1.25
N ALA A 127 14.99 -27.65 -0.26
CA ALA A 127 15.83 -28.71 0.28
C ALA A 127 16.15 -29.82 -0.75
N SER A 128 15.25 -30.07 -1.70
CA SER A 128 15.42 -31.07 -2.78
C SER A 128 16.00 -30.47 -4.07
N PHE A 129 16.23 -29.18 -4.11
CA PHE A 129 16.77 -28.50 -5.28
C PHE A 129 18.29 -28.39 -5.19
N ASP A 130 18.99 -28.79 -6.24
CA ASP A 130 20.41 -28.57 -6.39
C ASP A 130 20.74 -28.20 -7.84
N ASP A 131 21.80 -27.42 -8.01
CA ASP A 131 22.29 -26.98 -9.32
C ASP A 131 23.80 -26.72 -9.24
N PRO A 132 24.61 -27.57 -9.90
CA PRO A 132 26.09 -27.50 -9.82
C PRO A 132 26.66 -26.25 -10.48
N ASP A 133 25.95 -25.66 -11.46
CA ASP A 133 26.40 -24.48 -12.15
C ASP A 133 26.23 -23.19 -11.34
N GLY A 134 25.34 -23.23 -10.33
CA GLY A 134 25.02 -22.11 -9.46
C GLY A 134 24.42 -20.89 -10.19
N PHE A 135 24.15 -19.82 -9.44
CA PHE A 135 23.43 -18.64 -9.90
C PHE A 135 24.17 -17.35 -9.60
N ASP A 136 24.08 -16.40 -10.51
CA ASP A 136 24.57 -15.04 -10.29
C ASP A 136 23.71 -14.32 -9.25
N LEU A 137 22.40 -14.59 -9.26
CA LEU A 137 21.45 -14.01 -8.32
C LEU A 137 20.46 -15.09 -7.84
N VAL A 138 20.29 -15.19 -6.53
CA VAL A 138 19.25 -16.02 -5.88
C VAL A 138 18.23 -15.08 -5.25
N CYS A 139 16.98 -15.07 -5.75
CA CYS A 139 15.90 -14.23 -5.29
C CYS A 139 15.02 -14.96 -4.26
N ILE A 140 14.77 -14.31 -3.14
CA ILE A 140 13.88 -14.75 -2.06
C ILE A 140 12.90 -13.61 -1.80
N VAL A 141 11.70 -13.66 -2.39
CA VAL A 141 10.72 -12.57 -2.35
C VAL A 141 9.44 -13.04 -1.68
N GLY A 142 9.21 -12.60 -0.44
CA GLY A 142 8.01 -13.00 0.32
C GLY A 142 8.00 -14.49 0.72
N VAL A 143 9.16 -15.03 1.08
CA VAL A 143 9.34 -16.44 1.44
C VAL A 143 10.10 -16.62 2.74
N LEU A 144 11.08 -15.75 3.02
CA LEU A 144 11.95 -15.89 4.18
C LEU A 144 11.16 -15.91 5.50
N GLU A 145 10.09 -15.17 5.60
CA GLU A 145 9.21 -15.09 6.77
C GLU A 145 8.62 -16.44 7.18
N TYR A 146 8.46 -17.36 6.21
CA TYR A 146 7.90 -18.69 6.40
C TYR A 146 8.97 -19.77 6.68
N ALA A 147 10.25 -19.46 6.59
CA ALA A 147 11.32 -20.45 6.65
C ALA A 147 11.35 -21.29 7.94
N ALA A 148 10.90 -20.72 9.07
CA ALA A 148 10.81 -21.42 10.35
C ALA A 148 9.50 -22.23 10.55
N SER A 149 8.54 -22.12 9.64
CA SER A 149 7.28 -22.88 9.69
C SER A 149 7.39 -24.30 9.13
N GLY A 150 8.59 -24.73 8.72
CA GLY A 150 8.82 -26.00 8.03
C GLY A 150 8.56 -25.96 6.52
N VAL A 151 8.11 -24.84 6.00
CA VAL A 151 7.95 -24.63 4.56
C VAL A 151 9.33 -24.68 3.89
N GLY A 152 9.46 -25.49 2.85
CA GLY A 152 10.72 -25.65 2.13
C GLY A 152 11.75 -26.59 2.80
N GLY A 153 11.38 -27.31 3.88
CA GLY A 153 12.25 -28.31 4.55
C GLY A 153 13.27 -27.69 5.50
N SER A 154 13.20 -26.41 5.80
CA SER A 154 14.03 -25.75 6.82
C SER A 154 13.28 -25.62 8.14
N THR A 155 14.02 -25.66 9.26
CA THR A 155 13.49 -25.46 10.61
C THR A 155 13.82 -24.07 11.18
N ASN A 156 14.64 -23.30 10.47
CA ASN A 156 14.99 -21.93 10.88
C ASN A 156 15.46 -21.08 9.70
N HIS A 157 15.38 -19.77 9.88
CA HIS A 157 15.72 -18.76 8.86
C HIS A 157 17.20 -18.76 8.45
N ARG A 158 18.12 -19.08 9.39
CA ARG A 158 19.55 -19.11 9.13
C ARG A 158 19.93 -20.24 8.16
N ASP A 159 19.40 -21.45 8.39
CA ASP A 159 19.67 -22.61 7.54
C ASP A 159 19.08 -22.42 6.15
N PHE A 160 17.88 -21.82 6.07
CA PHE A 160 17.26 -21.46 4.80
C PHE A 160 18.14 -20.48 3.99
N LEU A 161 18.62 -19.41 4.64
CA LEU A 161 19.52 -18.44 3.99
C LEU A 161 20.86 -19.06 3.62
N ALA A 162 21.43 -19.92 4.47
CA ALA A 162 22.67 -20.63 4.18
C ALA A 162 22.52 -21.56 2.96
N ARG A 163 21.40 -22.28 2.85
CA ARG A 163 21.09 -23.11 1.68
C ARG A 163 20.95 -22.28 0.41
N ALA A 164 20.20 -21.19 0.47
CA ALA A 164 20.07 -20.27 -0.66
C ALA A 164 21.43 -19.66 -1.06
N ALA A 165 22.23 -19.27 -0.07
CA ALA A 165 23.55 -18.72 -0.30
C ALA A 165 24.52 -19.74 -0.95
N ALA A 166 24.38 -21.03 -0.64
CA ALA A 166 25.19 -22.09 -1.23
C ALA A 166 24.92 -22.31 -2.74
N LEU A 167 23.75 -21.89 -3.24
CA LEU A 167 23.39 -21.99 -4.66
C LEU A 167 23.97 -20.87 -5.51
N ARG A 168 24.70 -19.92 -4.92
CA ARG A 168 25.35 -18.83 -5.67
C ARG A 168 26.64 -19.28 -6.32
N ARG A 169 26.93 -18.70 -7.46
CA ARG A 169 28.29 -18.68 -8.05
C ARG A 169 29.25 -17.84 -7.21
N PRO A 170 30.56 -18.05 -7.32
CA PRO A 170 31.51 -17.08 -6.82
C PRO A 170 31.22 -15.68 -7.39
N GLY A 171 31.13 -14.66 -6.52
CA GLY A 171 30.75 -13.29 -6.90
C GLY A 171 29.24 -13.04 -7.05
N GLY A 172 28.40 -14.06 -6.97
CA GLY A 172 26.94 -13.93 -6.97
C GLY A 172 26.36 -13.37 -5.67
N ALA A 173 25.06 -13.06 -5.68
CA ALA A 173 24.35 -12.47 -4.55
C ALA A 173 23.05 -13.20 -4.23
N VAL A 174 22.54 -12.97 -3.01
CA VAL A 174 21.18 -13.29 -2.61
C VAL A 174 20.40 -11.97 -2.52
N LEU A 175 19.22 -11.94 -3.11
CA LEU A 175 18.25 -10.87 -2.97
C LEU A 175 17.13 -11.32 -2.03
N VAL A 176 16.86 -10.53 -1.00
CA VAL A 176 15.74 -10.76 -0.09
C VAL A 176 14.80 -9.57 -0.14
N ALA A 177 13.51 -9.83 -0.36
CA ALA A 177 12.46 -8.84 -0.17
C ALA A 177 11.46 -9.34 0.87
N ILE A 178 11.25 -8.52 1.91
CA ILE A 178 10.47 -8.90 3.09
C ILE A 178 9.91 -7.65 3.79
N GLU A 179 8.79 -7.80 4.51
CA GLU A 179 8.27 -6.73 5.37
C GLU A 179 9.21 -6.47 6.55
N ASN A 180 9.23 -5.21 6.96
CA ASN A 180 9.90 -4.79 8.18
C ASN A 180 9.02 -5.07 9.40
N GLN A 181 9.55 -5.76 10.39
CA GLN A 181 8.90 -6.07 11.66
C GLN A 181 8.32 -4.81 12.36
N ILE A 182 9.00 -3.68 12.23
CA ILE A 182 8.62 -2.39 12.82
C ILE A 182 8.32 -1.33 11.74
N GLY A 183 7.81 -1.77 10.59
CA GLY A 183 7.41 -0.86 9.53
C GLY A 183 6.43 0.21 10.01
N VAL A 184 6.55 1.44 9.48
CA VAL A 184 5.73 2.57 9.91
C VAL A 184 4.24 2.25 9.90
N LYS A 185 3.75 1.46 8.93
CA LYS A 185 2.36 1.02 8.89
C LYS A 185 1.95 0.26 10.16
N TYR A 186 2.79 -0.61 10.69
CA TYR A 186 2.49 -1.39 11.91
C TYR A 186 2.55 -0.53 13.17
N LEU A 187 3.50 0.41 13.26
CA LEU A 187 3.57 1.38 14.35
C LEU A 187 2.31 2.25 14.43
N LEU A 188 1.70 2.56 13.28
CA LEU A 188 0.51 3.40 13.17
C LEU A 188 -0.81 2.61 13.24
N GLY A 189 -0.77 1.32 13.56
CA GLY A 189 -1.96 0.51 13.85
C GLY A 189 -2.40 -0.45 12.74
N HIS A 190 -1.67 -0.51 11.62
CA HIS A 190 -1.94 -1.56 10.65
C HIS A 190 -1.61 -2.93 11.24
N HIS A 191 -2.32 -3.92 10.78
CA HIS A 191 -2.13 -5.29 11.22
C HIS A 191 -0.94 -5.90 10.51
N GLU A 192 -0.28 -6.81 11.16
CA GLU A 192 0.81 -7.57 10.58
C GLU A 192 0.27 -8.45 9.44
N ASP A 193 0.96 -8.46 8.30
CA ASP A 193 0.45 -8.96 7.02
C ASP A 193 0.20 -10.47 7.00
N HIS A 194 0.89 -11.26 7.80
CA HIS A 194 0.84 -12.72 7.78
C HIS A 194 -0.09 -13.30 8.86
N LEU A 195 -0.04 -12.73 10.07
CA LEU A 195 -0.84 -13.21 11.21
C LEU A 195 -2.15 -12.44 11.38
N GLY A 196 -2.27 -11.29 10.72
CA GLY A 196 -3.45 -10.47 10.80
C GLY A 196 -3.70 -9.85 12.18
N LEU A 197 -2.67 -9.69 13.06
CA LEU A 197 -2.78 -9.14 14.42
C LEU A 197 -2.09 -7.78 14.51
N PRO A 198 -2.70 -6.74 15.14
CA PRO A 198 -2.02 -5.48 15.34
C PRO A 198 -0.81 -5.68 16.27
N TRP A 199 0.27 -4.97 15.99
CA TRP A 199 1.51 -4.92 16.79
C TRP A 199 2.20 -6.24 17.08
N ILE A 200 1.71 -7.40 16.65
CA ILE A 200 2.31 -8.71 16.97
C ILE A 200 3.81 -8.76 16.60
N GLY A 201 4.19 -8.16 15.46
CA GLY A 201 5.59 -8.02 15.05
C GLY A 201 6.35 -7.06 15.98
N VAL A 202 5.77 -5.91 16.30
CA VAL A 202 6.38 -4.91 17.20
C VAL A 202 6.62 -5.48 18.59
N GLU A 203 5.75 -6.36 19.08
CA GLU A 203 5.88 -7.11 20.34
C GLU A 203 6.85 -8.30 20.25
N GLY A 204 7.49 -8.54 19.12
CA GLY A 204 8.47 -9.62 18.94
C GLY A 204 7.87 -10.99 18.69
N TYR A 205 6.64 -11.09 18.20
CA TYR A 205 5.92 -12.34 17.90
C TYR A 205 5.73 -13.26 19.13
N PRO A 206 5.11 -12.77 20.22
CA PRO A 206 4.82 -13.61 21.37
C PRO A 206 3.95 -14.80 20.95
N GLY A 207 4.26 -16.00 21.44
CA GLY A 207 3.52 -17.25 21.15
C GLY A 207 4.12 -18.15 20.08
N GLY A 208 5.22 -17.78 19.42
CA GLY A 208 6.01 -18.69 18.58
C GLY A 208 5.29 -19.21 17.33
N HIS A 209 4.74 -18.34 16.50
CA HIS A 209 3.88 -18.66 15.35
C HIS A 209 4.59 -19.31 14.14
N GLY A 210 5.92 -19.47 14.17
CA GLY A 210 6.71 -20.01 13.05
C GLY A 210 6.87 -19.06 11.85
N ILE A 211 6.06 -18.00 11.79
CA ILE A 211 6.13 -16.94 10.77
C ILE A 211 6.60 -15.66 11.46
N ARG A 212 7.61 -15.00 10.90
CA ARG A 212 8.08 -13.72 11.43
C ARG A 212 8.81 -12.90 10.38
N THR A 213 8.72 -11.60 10.52
CA THR A 213 9.53 -10.61 9.80
C THR A 213 10.67 -10.10 10.68
N PHE A 214 11.53 -9.26 10.15
CA PHE A 214 12.75 -8.81 10.84
C PHE A 214 12.89 -7.30 10.80
N THR A 215 13.51 -6.74 11.84
CA THR A 215 14.05 -5.37 11.76
C THR A 215 15.23 -5.34 10.80
N ARG A 216 15.59 -4.16 10.30
CA ARG A 216 16.76 -3.96 9.43
C ARG A 216 18.03 -4.57 10.04
N SER A 217 18.30 -4.28 11.29
CA SER A 217 19.47 -4.80 12.02
C SER A 217 19.46 -6.33 12.15
N ALA A 218 18.31 -6.92 12.50
CA ALA A 218 18.17 -8.37 12.64
C ALA A 218 18.38 -9.09 11.28
N LEU A 219 17.78 -8.57 10.20
CA LEU A 219 17.95 -9.12 8.85
C LEU A 219 19.41 -9.00 8.38
N SER A 220 20.03 -7.84 8.63
CA SER A 220 21.45 -7.62 8.32
C SER A 220 22.35 -8.64 9.02
N GLY A 221 22.11 -8.89 10.31
CA GLY A 221 22.84 -9.90 11.08
C GLY A 221 22.64 -11.33 10.57
N LEU A 222 21.42 -11.70 10.18
CA LEU A 222 21.12 -13.00 9.58
C LEU A 222 21.86 -13.22 8.26
N LEU A 223 21.87 -12.20 7.39
CA LEU A 223 22.58 -12.25 6.11
C LEU A 223 24.10 -12.36 6.32
N ALA A 224 24.66 -11.55 7.21
CA ALA A 224 26.07 -11.62 7.56
C ALA A 224 26.46 -13.02 8.13
N ALA A 225 25.63 -13.60 8.99
CA ALA A 225 25.81 -14.96 9.53
C ALA A 225 25.71 -16.07 8.45
N ALA A 226 25.01 -15.81 7.35
CA ALA A 226 24.96 -16.68 6.17
C ALA A 226 26.13 -16.47 5.19
N GLY A 227 27.16 -15.66 5.56
CA GLY A 227 28.32 -15.36 4.73
C GLY A 227 28.09 -14.26 3.69
N LEU A 228 27.13 -13.35 3.92
CA LEU A 228 26.71 -12.30 3.02
C LEU A 228 26.84 -10.91 3.70
N PRO A 229 28.05 -10.46 4.08
CA PRO A 229 28.24 -9.20 4.80
C PRO A 229 28.10 -7.94 3.93
N GLU A 230 28.31 -8.04 2.60
CA GLU A 230 28.16 -6.90 1.70
C GLU A 230 26.69 -6.74 1.32
N GLN A 231 26.09 -5.63 1.72
CA GLN A 231 24.64 -5.44 1.61
C GLN A 231 24.31 -4.11 0.94
N THR A 232 23.47 -4.16 -0.09
CA THR A 232 22.86 -2.98 -0.73
C THR A 232 21.38 -2.96 -0.41
N TRP A 233 20.91 -1.88 0.21
CA TRP A 233 19.55 -1.75 0.71
C TRP A 233 18.74 -0.79 -0.16
N LEU A 234 17.53 -1.23 -0.50
CA LEU A 234 16.46 -0.40 -1.06
C LEU A 234 15.21 -0.54 -0.19
N TYR A 235 14.40 0.52 -0.17
CA TYR A 235 13.20 0.61 0.64
C TYR A 235 11.98 0.79 -0.27
N PRO A 236 11.23 -0.29 -0.54
CA PRO A 236 10.02 -0.25 -1.36
C PRO A 236 8.84 0.33 -0.58
N PHE A 237 8.09 1.22 -1.21
CA PHE A 237 6.85 1.80 -0.71
C PHE A 237 5.71 1.64 -1.73
N PRO A 238 4.45 1.40 -1.26
CA PRO A 238 4.04 1.25 0.14
C PRO A 238 4.57 -0.03 0.80
N ASP A 239 4.89 -1.06 0.04
CA ASP A 239 5.58 -2.28 0.47
C ASP A 239 6.26 -3.00 -0.74
N TYR A 240 6.98 -4.10 -0.48
CA TYR A 240 7.68 -4.85 -1.53
C TYR A 240 6.72 -5.61 -2.46
N LYS A 241 5.47 -5.83 -2.08
CA LYS A 241 4.50 -6.59 -2.88
C LYS A 241 4.12 -5.83 -4.14
N LEU A 242 3.81 -4.55 -4.01
CA LEU A 242 3.35 -3.67 -5.10
C LEU A 242 4.00 -2.28 -4.97
N PRO A 243 5.31 -2.16 -5.10
CA PRO A 243 5.99 -0.89 -4.89
C PRO A 243 5.70 0.08 -6.04
N THR A 244 5.42 1.33 -5.66
CA THR A 244 5.31 2.47 -6.58
C THR A 244 6.47 3.43 -6.42
N VAL A 245 7.19 3.33 -5.30
CA VAL A 245 8.40 4.10 -4.99
C VAL A 245 9.45 3.15 -4.43
N MET A 246 10.68 3.27 -4.91
CA MET A 246 11.85 2.60 -4.35
C MET A 246 12.84 3.66 -3.90
N LEU A 247 13.30 3.60 -2.66
CA LEU A 247 14.28 4.55 -2.12
C LEU A 247 15.61 3.83 -1.90
N ALA A 248 16.71 4.44 -2.35
CA ALA A 248 18.06 3.95 -2.06
C ALA A 248 18.48 4.40 -0.64
N ASP A 249 19.33 3.61 0.01
CA ASP A 249 19.87 3.90 1.33
C ASP A 249 20.53 5.29 1.40
N ALA A 250 21.26 5.64 0.35
CA ALA A 250 21.95 6.93 0.24
C ALA A 250 21.04 8.17 0.15
N LEU A 251 19.72 8.01 -0.09
CA LEU A 251 18.77 9.11 -0.06
C LEU A 251 18.63 9.68 1.37
N TYR A 252 18.64 8.81 2.36
CA TYR A 252 18.49 9.19 3.77
C TYR A 252 19.68 9.94 4.35
N ASP A 253 20.82 9.99 3.62
CA ASP A 253 21.99 10.78 4.00
C ASP A 253 21.92 12.24 3.50
N LEU A 254 20.89 12.59 2.72
CA LEU A 254 20.70 13.96 2.27
C LEU A 254 20.19 14.84 3.40
N PRO A 255 20.63 16.11 3.48
CA PRO A 255 20.12 17.05 4.50
C PRO A 255 18.61 17.25 4.47
N ASP A 256 17.99 17.18 3.28
CA ASP A 256 16.56 17.36 3.06
C ASP A 256 15.80 16.02 2.89
N ALA A 257 16.38 14.91 3.32
CA ALA A 257 15.80 13.59 3.18
C ALA A 257 14.34 13.49 3.70
N PRO A 258 13.98 14.04 4.88
CA PRO A 258 12.61 13.97 5.36
C PRO A 258 11.60 14.60 4.41
N ASN A 259 11.93 15.74 3.80
CA ASN A 259 11.08 16.41 2.82
C ASN A 259 10.99 15.65 1.50
N LEU A 260 12.12 15.16 1.00
CA LEU A 260 12.18 14.34 -0.21
C LEU A 260 11.34 13.06 -0.09
N VAL A 261 11.50 12.34 1.01
CA VAL A 261 10.75 11.11 1.25
C VAL A 261 9.25 11.41 1.36
N ASP A 262 8.84 12.46 2.08
CA ASP A 262 7.42 12.84 2.20
C ASP A 262 6.80 13.24 0.84
N GLN A 263 7.56 13.85 -0.08
CA GLN A 263 7.10 14.14 -1.44
C GLN A 263 6.95 12.88 -2.29
N LEU A 264 7.88 11.93 -2.18
CA LEU A 264 7.90 10.70 -2.94
C LEU A 264 6.89 9.68 -2.39
N VAL A 265 6.86 9.53 -1.06
CA VAL A 265 6.02 8.56 -0.33
C VAL A 265 4.82 9.28 0.30
N ARG A 266 3.92 9.77 -0.56
CA ARG A 266 2.72 10.50 -0.12
C ARG A 266 1.75 9.64 0.70
N ARG A 267 1.82 8.33 0.54
CA ARG A 267 1.01 7.32 1.24
C ARG A 267 1.93 6.18 1.67
N PRO A 268 2.46 6.23 2.89
CA PRO A 268 3.37 5.19 3.36
C PRO A 268 2.71 3.82 3.51
N ALA A 269 1.38 3.76 3.70
CA ALA A 269 0.64 2.51 3.75
C ALA A 269 -0.15 2.23 2.47
N SER A 270 -0.38 0.96 2.14
CA SER A 270 -1.13 0.57 0.94
C SER A 270 -2.62 0.89 1.08
N ALA A 271 -3.25 1.34 -0.02
CA ALA A 271 -4.66 1.74 -0.06
C ALA A 271 -5.67 0.61 0.22
N GLY A 272 -5.25 -0.65 0.23
CA GLY A 272 -6.15 -1.81 0.46
C GLY A 272 -6.34 -2.21 1.91
N SER A 273 -5.59 -1.59 2.80
CA SER A 273 -5.61 -1.93 4.22
C SER A 273 -6.48 -0.96 5.02
N ALA A 274 -7.73 -0.77 4.63
CA ALA A 274 -8.69 0.08 5.34
C ALA A 274 -8.71 -0.25 6.83
N ARG A 275 -8.46 0.75 7.67
CA ARG A 275 -8.26 0.51 9.09
C ARG A 275 -8.46 1.73 9.92
N GLU A 276 -8.76 1.46 11.13
CA GLU A 276 -8.65 2.44 12.17
C GLU A 276 -7.17 2.74 12.39
N LEU A 277 -6.63 3.72 11.68
CA LEU A 277 -5.30 4.24 11.96
C LEU A 277 -5.30 4.93 13.32
N LEU A 278 -4.23 4.81 14.04
CA LEU A 278 -4.05 5.52 15.32
C LEU A 278 -3.78 7.01 15.11
N CYS A 279 -3.26 7.36 13.96
CA CYS A 279 -3.02 8.74 13.52
C CYS A 279 -2.94 8.79 11.98
N ASP A 280 -2.87 9.99 11.41
CA ASP A 280 -2.53 10.20 10.00
C ASP A 280 -1.18 9.53 9.70
N ASP A 281 -1.19 8.58 8.75
CA ASP A 281 -0.01 7.76 8.40
C ASP A 281 1.11 8.61 7.78
N ARG A 282 0.78 9.59 6.95
CA ARG A 282 1.75 10.51 6.36
C ARG A 282 2.42 11.38 7.43
N ARG A 283 1.62 11.92 8.36
CA ARG A 283 2.15 12.74 9.46
C ARG A 283 2.99 11.92 10.43
N GLY A 284 2.52 10.74 10.80
CA GLY A 284 3.28 9.81 11.65
C GLY A 284 4.61 9.42 11.00
N HIS A 285 4.61 9.10 9.70
CA HIS A 285 5.82 8.84 8.94
C HIS A 285 6.76 10.05 8.92
N ARG A 286 6.22 11.26 8.68
CA ARG A 286 7.01 12.48 8.66
C ARG A 286 7.76 12.73 9.98
N VAL A 287 7.10 12.54 11.12
CA VAL A 287 7.74 12.68 12.44
C VAL A 287 8.90 11.69 12.63
N LEU A 288 8.73 10.46 12.16
CA LEU A 288 9.79 9.44 12.22
C LEU A 288 10.96 9.76 11.27
N LEU A 289 10.66 10.35 10.10
CA LEU A 289 11.68 10.85 9.17
C LEU A 289 12.48 12.00 9.79
N ASP A 290 11.82 12.98 10.40
CA ASP A 290 12.44 14.11 11.08
C ASP A 290 13.31 13.66 12.27
N ALA A 291 12.95 12.53 12.91
CA ALA A 291 13.75 11.87 13.94
C ALA A 291 14.94 11.04 13.40
N GLY A 292 15.15 10.98 12.08
CA GLY A 292 16.22 10.21 11.45
C GLY A 292 15.99 8.70 11.40
N LEU A 293 14.76 8.24 11.64
CA LEU A 293 14.42 6.81 11.71
C LEU A 293 13.96 6.21 10.37
N GLY A 294 14.01 6.96 9.27
CA GLY A 294 13.42 6.56 7.99
C GLY A 294 13.84 5.18 7.49
N ARG A 295 15.12 4.81 7.62
CA ARG A 295 15.64 3.49 7.25
C ARG A 295 15.05 2.38 8.11
N GLU A 296 14.93 2.63 9.41
CA GLU A 296 14.52 1.62 10.39
C GLU A 296 13.02 1.35 10.35
N VAL A 297 12.21 2.33 9.93
CA VAL A 297 10.75 2.24 9.92
C VAL A 297 10.14 2.07 8.52
N ALA A 298 10.95 1.97 7.47
CA ALA A 298 10.43 1.63 6.14
C ALA A 298 9.58 0.35 6.20
N ASN A 299 8.47 0.29 5.47
CA ASN A 299 7.52 -0.83 5.59
C ASN A 299 8.09 -2.16 5.15
N SER A 300 9.06 -2.14 4.24
CA SER A 300 9.67 -3.34 3.67
C SER A 300 11.11 -3.06 3.27
N PHE A 301 11.84 -4.11 3.08
CA PHE A 301 13.20 -4.10 2.58
C PHE A 301 13.34 -4.87 1.28
N LEU A 302 14.16 -4.38 0.38
CA LEU A 302 14.81 -5.14 -0.67
C LEU A 302 16.31 -5.05 -0.41
N VAL A 303 16.94 -6.16 -0.07
CA VAL A 303 18.38 -6.20 0.20
C VAL A 303 19.07 -7.16 -0.75
N ILE A 304 20.13 -6.69 -1.40
CA ILE A 304 21.02 -7.51 -2.20
C ILE A 304 22.28 -7.76 -1.37
N ALA A 305 22.53 -9.02 -1.02
CA ALA A 305 23.58 -9.40 -0.11
C ALA A 305 24.58 -10.34 -0.78
N ALA A 306 25.88 -10.05 -0.65
CA ALA A 306 26.96 -10.78 -1.30
C ALA A 306 28.10 -11.12 -0.32
N ALA A 307 29.00 -12.00 -0.75
CA ALA A 307 30.21 -12.30 0.01
C ALA A 307 31.13 -11.07 0.10
N GLY A 308 32.00 -11.02 1.11
CA GLY A 308 32.91 -9.92 1.34
C GLY A 308 33.76 -9.59 0.10
N GLY A 309 33.82 -8.31 -0.26
CA GLY A 309 34.52 -7.80 -1.43
C GLY A 309 33.84 -8.00 -2.78
N ALA A 310 32.71 -8.72 -2.85
CA ALA A 310 31.95 -8.91 -4.08
C ALA A 310 31.14 -7.66 -4.44
N LYS A 311 31.17 -7.29 -5.73
CA LYS A 311 30.36 -6.21 -6.30
C LYS A 311 29.60 -6.74 -7.51
N PRO A 312 28.41 -7.32 -7.30
CA PRO A 312 27.60 -7.85 -8.39
C PRO A 312 27.30 -6.79 -9.45
N PRO A 313 27.39 -7.10 -10.77
CA PRO A 313 27.25 -6.11 -11.84
C PRO A 313 25.81 -5.58 -11.98
N PHE A 314 24.84 -6.30 -11.44
CA PHE A 314 23.42 -5.98 -11.53
C PHE A 314 22.91 -5.07 -10.40
N LEU A 315 23.78 -4.59 -9.51
CA LEU A 315 23.39 -3.63 -8.48
C LEU A 315 22.79 -2.35 -9.08
N PRO A 316 21.91 -1.66 -8.36
CA PRO A 316 21.36 -0.37 -8.78
C PRO A 316 22.46 0.64 -9.09
N ASP A 317 22.17 1.61 -9.97
CA ASP A 317 23.06 2.73 -10.19
C ASP A 317 23.22 3.56 -8.91
N PRO A 318 24.44 3.69 -8.34
CA PRO A 318 24.63 4.41 -7.09
C PRO A 318 24.34 5.92 -7.19
N ALA A 319 24.25 6.47 -8.39
CA ALA A 319 23.83 7.85 -8.61
C ALA A 319 22.30 8.03 -8.45
N VAL A 320 21.51 6.96 -8.57
CA VAL A 320 20.06 7.02 -8.39
C VAL A 320 19.70 6.85 -6.93
N LEU A 321 18.96 7.82 -6.40
CA LEU A 321 18.55 7.89 -5.00
C LEU A 321 17.12 7.41 -4.77
N ALA A 322 16.26 7.55 -5.79
CA ALA A 322 14.90 7.05 -5.75
C ALA A 322 14.38 6.76 -7.15
N TRP A 323 13.44 5.83 -7.22
CA TRP A 323 12.63 5.50 -8.39
C TRP A 323 11.15 5.73 -8.06
N ARG A 324 10.44 6.46 -8.92
CA ARG A 324 8.98 6.54 -8.90
C ARG A 324 8.45 5.79 -10.12
N LEU A 325 7.64 4.76 -9.87
CA LEU A 325 7.25 3.74 -10.82
C LEU A 325 5.72 3.82 -10.99
N GLY A 326 5.27 4.58 -11.98
CA GLY A 326 3.85 4.84 -12.22
C GLY A 326 3.23 3.81 -13.16
N ASP A 327 2.46 2.86 -12.61
CA ASP A 327 1.93 1.73 -13.38
C ASP A 327 0.40 1.66 -13.45
N ASP A 328 -0.33 2.64 -12.91
CA ASP A 328 -1.79 2.69 -13.00
C ASP A 328 -2.29 3.17 -14.37
N ARG A 329 -1.38 3.43 -15.31
CA ARG A 329 -1.64 3.93 -16.66
C ARG A 329 -1.49 2.83 -17.70
N ARG A 330 -2.20 2.95 -18.83
CA ARG A 330 -1.93 2.13 -20.03
C ARG A 330 -0.47 2.25 -20.42
N ARG A 331 0.10 1.19 -21.01
CA ARG A 331 1.51 1.09 -21.41
C ARG A 331 2.04 2.33 -22.13
N ARG A 332 1.25 2.93 -23.04
CA ARG A 332 1.64 4.13 -23.79
C ARG A 332 1.84 5.39 -22.95
N TRP A 333 1.23 5.47 -21.76
CA TRP A 333 1.26 6.62 -20.87
C TRP A 333 2.17 6.42 -19.66
N ARG A 334 2.76 5.24 -19.55
CA ARG A 334 3.64 4.94 -18.42
C ARG A 334 4.98 5.62 -18.56
N ARG A 335 5.47 6.09 -17.44
CA ARG A 335 6.85 6.54 -17.26
C ARG A 335 7.36 6.12 -15.90
N HIS A 336 8.66 5.95 -15.82
CA HIS A 336 9.40 5.81 -14.60
C HIS A 336 10.26 7.04 -14.41
N LEU A 337 10.41 7.48 -13.16
CA LEU A 337 11.26 8.62 -12.81
C LEU A 337 12.40 8.14 -11.93
N GLU A 338 13.58 8.71 -12.14
CA GLU A 338 14.74 8.54 -11.29
C GLU A 338 15.14 9.87 -10.69
N LEU A 339 15.22 9.95 -9.36
CA LEU A 339 15.91 11.04 -8.68
C LEU A 339 17.40 10.70 -8.61
N ARG A 340 18.26 11.52 -9.19
CA ARG A 340 19.67 11.24 -9.35
C ARG A 340 20.57 12.36 -8.81
N ARG A 341 21.74 11.99 -8.33
CA ARG A 341 22.84 12.95 -8.13
C ARG A 341 23.49 13.29 -9.48
N SER A 342 23.64 14.58 -9.78
CA SER A 342 24.25 15.07 -11.01
C SER A 342 24.94 16.40 -10.77
N GLY A 343 26.25 16.50 -11.07
CA GLY A 343 26.98 17.78 -11.12
C GLY A 343 26.93 18.66 -9.87
N GLY A 344 26.74 18.07 -8.67
CA GLY A 344 26.62 18.81 -7.41
C GLY A 344 25.19 19.15 -6.98
N GLY A 345 24.18 18.71 -7.74
CA GLY A 345 22.75 18.85 -7.44
C GLY A 345 21.97 17.57 -7.59
N LEU A 346 20.65 17.71 -7.63
CA LEU A 346 19.72 16.63 -7.90
C LEU A 346 18.99 16.88 -9.23
N THR A 347 18.74 15.81 -9.98
CA THR A 347 17.97 15.84 -11.23
C THR A 347 16.90 14.76 -11.22
N ILE A 348 15.77 15.05 -11.86
CA ILE A 348 14.75 14.06 -12.19
C ILE A 348 15.01 13.60 -13.61
N ARG A 349 15.19 12.31 -13.79
CA ARG A 349 15.37 11.69 -15.10
C ARG A 349 14.18 10.79 -15.44
N THR A 350 13.74 10.85 -16.69
CA THR A 350 12.80 9.87 -17.27
C THR A 350 13.60 8.93 -18.19
N PRO A 351 13.96 7.72 -17.72
CA PRO A 351 14.63 6.75 -18.60
C PRO A 351 13.68 6.31 -19.72
N PRO A 352 14.21 5.94 -20.90
CA PRO A 352 13.39 5.43 -22.00
C PRO A 352 12.60 4.19 -21.55
N SER A 353 11.28 4.21 -21.71
CA SER A 353 10.44 3.02 -21.53
C SER A 353 10.49 2.20 -22.80
N GLY A 354 10.97 0.98 -22.73
CA GLY A 354 11.48 0.12 -23.82
C GLY A 354 10.65 -0.03 -25.13
N SER A 355 9.42 0.45 -25.25
CA SER A 355 8.64 0.32 -26.50
C SER A 355 7.61 1.42 -26.73
N ALA A 356 7.50 2.40 -25.86
CA ALA A 356 6.57 3.50 -26.05
C ALA A 356 7.24 4.61 -26.87
N GLU A 357 6.65 4.97 -28.02
CA GLU A 357 7.00 6.22 -28.70
C GLU A 357 6.71 7.40 -27.77
N VAL A 358 7.72 8.22 -27.55
CA VAL A 358 7.60 9.48 -26.81
C VAL A 358 7.91 10.61 -27.76
N PRO A 359 7.01 11.59 -27.93
CA PRO A 359 5.74 11.80 -27.26
C PRO A 359 4.60 10.88 -27.74
N ALA A 360 3.74 10.43 -26.81
CA ALA A 360 2.54 9.69 -27.13
C ALA A 360 1.33 10.62 -27.23
N ARG A 361 0.42 10.36 -28.17
CA ARG A 361 -0.81 11.15 -28.35
C ARG A 361 -2.01 10.26 -28.59
N LEU A 362 -3.16 10.65 -28.04
CA LEU A 362 -4.46 10.06 -28.34
C LEU A 362 -5.54 11.16 -28.28
N GLY A 363 -6.09 11.48 -29.44
CA GLY A 363 -7.04 12.58 -29.58
C GLY A 363 -6.45 13.91 -29.13
N TRP A 364 -7.12 14.55 -28.19
CA TRP A 364 -6.77 15.85 -27.62
C TRP A 364 -5.63 15.81 -26.60
N LEU A 365 -5.34 14.63 -26.03
CA LEU A 365 -4.34 14.46 -25.00
C LEU A 365 -3.01 14.00 -25.60
N ALA A 366 -1.93 14.71 -25.26
CA ALA A 366 -0.56 14.32 -25.55
C ALA A 366 0.24 14.18 -24.26
N HIS A 367 1.25 13.31 -24.29
CA HIS A 367 2.15 13.04 -23.17
C HIS A 367 3.58 13.36 -23.58
N HIS A 368 4.18 14.33 -22.93
CA HIS A 368 5.50 14.89 -23.22
C HIS A 368 6.38 14.87 -21.96
N PRO A 369 6.75 13.71 -21.42
CA PRO A 369 7.61 13.66 -20.25
C PRO A 369 8.98 14.28 -20.59
N ALA A 370 9.46 15.19 -19.74
CA ALA A 370 10.81 15.71 -19.87
C ALA A 370 11.83 14.57 -19.64
N LYS A 371 12.95 14.61 -20.39
CA LYS A 371 14.00 13.59 -20.27
C LYS A 371 14.81 13.75 -19.00
N ASP A 372 15.24 14.98 -18.73
CA ASP A 372 16.02 15.37 -17.55
C ASP A 372 15.59 16.77 -17.11
N GLU A 373 15.26 16.92 -15.82
CA GLU A 373 14.86 18.20 -15.21
C GLU A 373 15.65 18.40 -13.91
N PRO A 374 16.08 19.63 -13.58
CA PRO A 374 16.61 19.92 -12.25
C PRO A 374 15.55 19.62 -11.19
N TYR A 375 15.95 18.99 -10.08
CA TYR A 375 15.07 18.85 -8.94
C TYR A 375 14.88 20.21 -8.26
N VAL A 376 13.62 20.64 -8.12
CA VAL A 376 13.27 21.89 -7.45
C VAL A 376 13.26 21.66 -5.94
N VAL A 377 14.23 22.23 -5.24
CA VAL A 377 14.33 22.15 -3.77
C VAL A 377 13.26 23.02 -3.14
N GLY A 378 12.45 22.44 -2.26
CA GLY A 378 11.38 23.15 -1.59
C GLY A 378 10.27 22.22 -1.12
N ARG A 379 9.15 22.82 -0.68
CA ARG A 379 7.98 22.08 -0.24
C ARG A 379 6.83 22.27 -1.23
N THR A 380 6.09 21.20 -1.49
CA THR A 380 4.90 21.30 -2.33
C THR A 380 3.81 22.11 -1.63
N LEU A 381 2.96 22.78 -2.40
CA LEU A 381 1.81 23.48 -1.83
C LEU A 381 0.85 22.54 -1.11
N GLU A 382 0.75 21.30 -1.57
CA GLU A 382 0.00 20.26 -0.86
C GLU A 382 0.55 20.01 0.55
N GLN A 383 1.88 19.84 0.70
CA GLN A 383 2.52 19.67 2.01
C GLN A 383 2.23 20.87 2.93
N LEU A 384 2.35 22.08 2.41
CA LEU A 384 2.11 23.31 3.16
C LEU A 384 0.64 23.44 3.57
N ALA A 385 -0.28 23.11 2.67
CA ALA A 385 -1.73 23.14 2.92
C ALA A 385 -2.16 22.09 3.95
N LEU A 386 -1.64 20.86 3.85
CA LEU A 386 -1.89 19.80 4.84
C LEU A 386 -1.37 20.20 6.22
N GLU A 387 -0.17 20.78 6.28
CA GLU A 387 0.40 21.25 7.55
C GLU A 387 -0.41 22.39 8.16
N ALA A 388 -0.91 23.34 7.34
CA ALA A 388 -1.80 24.39 7.80
C ALA A 388 -3.10 23.81 8.39
N CYS A 389 -3.69 22.80 7.75
CA CYS A 389 -4.85 22.08 8.29
C CYS A 389 -4.52 21.41 9.64
N HIS A 390 -3.39 20.70 9.74
CA HIS A 390 -2.95 20.06 10.99
C HIS A 390 -2.74 21.04 12.15
N ARG A 391 -2.29 22.26 11.86
CA ARG A 391 -2.12 23.33 12.87
C ARG A 391 -3.42 24.07 13.19
N GLY A 392 -4.50 23.80 12.42
CA GLY A 392 -5.74 24.57 12.53
C GLY A 392 -5.54 26.03 12.11
N ASP A 393 -4.69 26.30 11.10
CA ASP A 393 -4.35 27.61 10.60
C ASP A 393 -5.02 27.89 9.24
N PRO A 394 -6.26 28.37 9.23
CA PRO A 394 -6.99 28.65 7.99
C PRO A 394 -6.39 29.82 7.18
N ALA A 395 -5.63 30.72 7.82
CA ALA A 395 -4.98 31.83 7.13
C ALA A 395 -3.81 31.32 6.28
N ALA A 396 -2.93 30.48 6.83
CA ALA A 396 -1.83 29.87 6.09
C ALA A 396 -2.32 28.96 4.96
N LEU A 397 -3.44 28.24 5.18
CA LEU A 397 -4.10 27.46 4.13
C LEU A 397 -4.58 28.35 2.99
N ALA A 398 -5.31 29.43 3.32
CA ALA A 398 -5.81 30.37 2.33
C ALA A 398 -4.66 31.07 1.56
N ASP A 399 -3.55 31.41 2.25
CA ASP A 399 -2.36 31.99 1.60
C ASP A 399 -1.72 31.04 0.59
N SER A 400 -1.66 29.75 0.92
CA SER A 400 -1.15 28.72 -0.01
C SER A 400 -2.03 28.60 -1.26
N LEU A 401 -3.35 28.57 -1.08
CA LEU A 401 -4.32 28.48 -2.19
C LEU A 401 -4.34 29.77 -3.03
N ARG A 402 -4.23 30.95 -2.42
CA ARG A 402 -4.13 32.23 -3.14
C ARG A 402 -2.84 32.34 -3.95
N ALA A 403 -1.71 31.91 -3.39
CA ALA A 403 -0.44 31.90 -4.12
C ALA A 403 -0.50 30.97 -5.34
N TRP A 404 -1.10 29.78 -5.19
CA TRP A 404 -1.33 28.85 -6.30
C TRP A 404 -2.23 29.44 -7.38
N ARG A 405 -3.38 30.00 -7.01
CA ARG A 405 -4.30 30.65 -7.96
C ARG A 405 -3.62 31.82 -8.66
N GLY A 406 -2.96 32.72 -7.92
CA GLY A 406 -2.26 33.88 -8.49
C GLY A 406 -1.16 33.49 -9.49
N PHE A 407 -0.50 32.34 -9.28
CA PHE A 407 0.43 31.80 -10.27
C PHE A 407 -0.29 31.39 -11.56
N LEU A 408 -1.42 30.68 -11.45
CA LEU A 408 -2.20 30.25 -12.63
C LEU A 408 -2.85 31.44 -13.36
N ASP A 409 -3.35 32.43 -12.63
CA ASP A 409 -3.95 33.65 -13.22
C ASP A 409 -2.95 34.40 -14.11
N GLN A 410 -1.65 34.36 -13.79
CA GLN A 410 -0.58 34.94 -14.61
C GLN A 410 -0.33 34.20 -15.92
N GLN A 411 -0.79 32.96 -16.03
CA GLN A 411 -0.63 32.10 -17.22
C GLN A 411 -1.83 32.15 -18.16
N LEU A 412 -2.86 32.93 -17.84
CA LEU A 412 -4.06 32.99 -18.64
C LEU A 412 -3.77 33.57 -20.04
N LEU A 413 -4.33 32.89 -21.03
CA LEU A 413 -4.31 33.27 -22.44
C LEU A 413 -5.71 33.77 -22.87
N PRO A 414 -5.79 34.64 -23.90
CA PRO A 414 -7.05 35.00 -24.51
C PRO A 414 -7.81 33.77 -25.04
N PRO A 415 -9.13 33.92 -25.31
CA PRO A 415 -9.92 32.86 -25.95
C PRO A 415 -9.27 32.35 -27.24
N ALA A 416 -9.43 31.03 -27.52
CA ALA A 416 -9.03 30.49 -28.81
C ALA A 416 -10.00 30.96 -29.91
N ARG A 417 -9.47 31.21 -31.10
CA ARG A 417 -10.29 31.49 -32.28
C ARG A 417 -10.37 30.20 -33.11
N GLY A 418 -11.40 29.38 -32.93
CA GLY A 418 -11.66 28.22 -33.77
C GLY A 418 -12.44 27.11 -33.05
N ASP A 419 -13.25 26.34 -33.79
CA ASP A 419 -14.09 25.26 -33.31
C ASP A 419 -13.34 23.90 -33.20
N ASP A 420 -12.06 23.82 -33.58
CA ASP A 420 -11.31 22.55 -33.72
C ASP A 420 -10.75 21.97 -32.41
N ASP A 421 -10.93 22.67 -31.28
CA ASP A 421 -10.30 22.32 -30.00
C ASP A 421 -11.29 21.76 -28.96
N ALA A 422 -12.40 21.16 -29.39
CA ALA A 422 -13.41 20.60 -28.48
C ALA A 422 -12.90 19.35 -27.75
N HIS A 423 -12.67 19.45 -26.45
CA HIS A 423 -12.36 18.33 -25.56
C HIS A 423 -12.94 18.59 -24.15
N PRO A 424 -13.04 17.57 -23.26
CA PRO A 424 -13.75 17.70 -21.98
C PRO A 424 -13.23 18.81 -21.05
N PHE A 425 -11.96 19.17 -21.14
CA PHE A 425 -11.36 20.28 -20.41
C PHE A 425 -11.28 21.59 -21.21
N ALA A 426 -11.81 21.64 -22.42
CA ALA A 426 -11.77 22.85 -23.22
C ALA A 426 -12.61 23.96 -22.59
N PRO A 427 -12.20 25.26 -22.72
CA PRO A 427 -13.01 26.38 -22.29
C PRO A 427 -14.36 26.40 -23.00
N GLY A 428 -15.42 26.71 -22.25
CA GLY A 428 -16.74 26.97 -22.81
C GLY A 428 -16.82 28.39 -23.37
N GLY A 429 -16.97 28.54 -24.70
CA GLY A 429 -17.18 29.85 -25.33
C GLY A 429 -15.94 30.76 -25.34
N ASP A 430 -16.18 32.11 -25.23
CA ASP A 430 -15.15 33.14 -25.37
C ASP A 430 -14.37 33.43 -24.06
N GLY A 431 -14.28 32.44 -23.13
CA GLY A 431 -13.55 32.58 -21.87
C GLY A 431 -12.02 32.48 -22.02
N PRO A 432 -11.28 33.00 -21.02
CA PRO A 432 -9.82 32.82 -20.98
C PRO A 432 -9.47 31.32 -20.82
N ARG A 433 -8.26 30.95 -21.24
CA ARG A 433 -7.75 29.59 -21.16
C ARG A 433 -6.37 29.53 -20.51
N LEU A 434 -6.03 28.41 -19.91
CA LEU A 434 -4.65 28.09 -19.57
C LEU A 434 -4.00 27.28 -20.72
N PRO A 435 -2.67 27.39 -20.93
CA PRO A 435 -1.96 26.46 -21.80
C PRO A 435 -2.23 25.01 -21.43
N GLY A 436 -2.25 24.11 -22.42
CA GLY A 436 -2.60 22.70 -22.19
C GLY A 436 -1.68 21.95 -21.22
N GLU A 437 -0.47 22.42 -20.98
CA GLU A 437 0.47 21.88 -20.00
C GLU A 437 0.00 22.04 -18.54
N TYR A 438 -0.96 22.95 -18.29
CA TYR A 438 -1.55 23.16 -16.96
C TYR A 438 -2.72 22.22 -16.66
N LEU A 439 -2.96 21.20 -17.49
CA LEU A 439 -4.01 20.20 -17.26
C LEU A 439 -3.91 19.54 -15.87
N ASP A 440 -2.69 19.25 -15.42
CA ASP A 440 -2.45 18.64 -14.09
C ASP A 440 -1.88 19.65 -13.08
N SER A 441 -2.64 20.72 -12.84
CA SER A 441 -2.29 21.77 -11.88
C SER A 441 -2.60 21.41 -10.42
N ALA A 442 -2.45 20.14 -10.03
CA ALA A 442 -2.62 19.70 -8.65
C ALA A 442 -1.64 20.42 -7.71
N LEU A 443 -2.04 20.68 -6.46
CA LEU A 443 -1.20 21.37 -5.46
C LEU A 443 0.14 20.68 -5.20
N SER A 444 0.20 19.37 -5.44
CA SER A 444 1.42 18.57 -5.36
C SER A 444 2.43 18.88 -6.46
N ASN A 445 1.99 19.47 -7.56
CA ASN A 445 2.83 19.80 -8.70
C ASN A 445 3.35 21.26 -8.64
N PHE A 446 3.13 21.94 -7.51
CA PHE A 446 3.69 23.25 -7.24
C PHE A 446 4.62 23.21 -6.05
N VAL A 447 5.87 23.58 -6.25
CA VAL A 447 6.90 23.62 -5.21
C VAL A 447 7.23 25.06 -4.87
N ARG A 448 7.14 25.40 -3.58
CA ARG A 448 7.63 26.66 -3.04
C ARG A 448 9.12 26.53 -2.73
N GLY A 449 9.93 27.01 -3.63
CA GLY A 449 11.38 27.12 -3.50
C GLY A 449 11.82 28.46 -2.89
N PRO A 450 13.14 28.68 -2.77
CA PRO A 450 13.71 29.92 -2.23
C PRO A 450 13.40 31.17 -3.08
N ASP A 451 13.28 30.99 -4.38
CA ASP A 451 13.09 32.02 -5.41
C ASP A 451 11.63 32.16 -5.88
N GLY A 452 10.70 31.41 -5.28
CA GLY A 452 9.28 31.52 -5.60
C GLY A 452 8.56 30.20 -5.77
N LEU A 453 7.43 30.26 -6.50
CA LEU A 453 6.60 29.11 -6.78
C LEU A 453 6.93 28.53 -8.16
N HIS A 454 7.21 27.25 -8.22
CA HIS A 454 7.56 26.52 -9.43
C HIS A 454 6.48 25.48 -9.74
N PHE A 455 6.04 25.42 -11.00
CA PHE A 455 5.21 24.35 -11.51
C PHE A 455 6.09 23.24 -12.07
N ILE A 456 5.94 22.03 -11.55
CA ILE A 456 6.69 20.84 -11.93
C ILE A 456 5.76 19.80 -12.57
N ASP A 457 6.32 18.73 -13.13
CA ASP A 457 5.57 17.58 -13.68
C ASP A 457 4.63 17.95 -14.86
N ARG A 458 5.16 18.71 -15.84
CA ARG A 458 4.44 19.20 -17.03
C ARG A 458 4.32 18.15 -18.14
N GLU A 459 4.03 16.90 -17.78
CA GLU A 459 4.04 15.81 -18.77
C GLU A 459 2.82 15.78 -19.69
N TRP A 460 1.70 16.35 -19.26
CA TRP A 460 0.45 16.34 -20.00
C TRP A 460 0.25 17.61 -20.81
N GLN A 461 -0.23 17.45 -22.05
CA GLN A 461 -0.53 18.53 -22.95
C GLN A 461 -1.94 18.34 -23.53
N ALA A 462 -2.87 19.21 -23.18
CA ALA A 462 -4.19 19.27 -23.82
C ALA A 462 -4.13 20.18 -25.05
N GLN A 463 -4.70 19.74 -26.16
CA GLN A 463 -4.77 20.53 -27.38
C GLN A 463 -5.65 21.77 -27.16
N GLY A 464 -5.27 22.93 -27.69
CA GLY A 464 -6.06 24.17 -27.62
C GLY A 464 -6.08 24.86 -26.26
N GLY A 465 -5.57 24.22 -25.19
CA GLY A 465 -5.58 24.74 -23.83
C GLY A 465 -6.74 24.19 -22.98
N VAL A 466 -6.84 24.62 -21.74
CA VAL A 466 -7.81 24.10 -20.77
C VAL A 466 -8.60 25.19 -20.07
N ASP A 467 -9.81 24.88 -19.64
CA ASP A 467 -10.67 25.77 -18.83
C ASP A 467 -10.04 25.95 -17.44
N PRO A 468 -9.68 27.18 -17.05
CA PRO A 468 -9.07 27.46 -15.75
C PRO A 468 -9.94 26.99 -14.58
N THR A 469 -11.26 27.16 -14.67
CA THR A 469 -12.20 26.77 -13.60
C THR A 469 -12.22 25.26 -13.40
N LEU A 470 -12.25 24.47 -14.49
CA LEU A 470 -12.27 23.01 -14.41
C LEU A 470 -10.97 22.46 -13.84
N VAL A 471 -9.83 22.98 -14.30
CA VAL A 471 -8.50 22.54 -13.82
C VAL A 471 -8.30 22.92 -12.35
N MET A 472 -8.69 24.14 -11.96
CA MET A 472 -8.59 24.57 -10.57
C MET A 472 -9.57 23.80 -9.66
N ALA A 473 -10.80 23.57 -10.10
CA ALA A 473 -11.76 22.74 -9.37
C ALA A 473 -11.23 21.31 -9.16
N ARG A 474 -10.65 20.70 -10.21
CA ARG A 474 -10.01 19.39 -10.14
C ARG A 474 -8.90 19.35 -9.10
N ALA A 475 -7.99 20.32 -9.11
CA ALA A 475 -6.87 20.37 -8.18
C ALA A 475 -7.32 20.48 -6.72
N VAL A 476 -8.31 21.36 -6.44
CA VAL A 476 -8.88 21.52 -5.10
C VAL A 476 -9.67 20.27 -4.68
N TRP A 477 -10.39 19.63 -5.60
CA TRP A 477 -11.13 18.40 -5.34
C TRP A 477 -10.21 17.22 -4.99
N LEU A 478 -9.07 17.07 -5.68
CA LEU A 478 -8.05 16.09 -5.33
C LEU A 478 -7.48 16.34 -3.93
N PHE A 479 -7.22 17.60 -3.58
CA PHE A 479 -6.75 17.97 -2.24
C PHE A 479 -7.82 17.72 -1.17
N ALA A 480 -9.10 18.00 -1.43
CA ALA A 480 -10.21 17.70 -0.53
C ALA A 480 -10.32 16.18 -0.27
N GLN A 481 -10.15 15.35 -1.29
CA GLN A 481 -10.10 13.89 -1.10
C GLN A 481 -8.94 13.47 -0.20
N ASP A 482 -7.75 14.05 -0.40
CA ASP A 482 -6.59 13.72 0.45
C ASP A 482 -6.81 14.15 1.90
N LEU A 483 -7.47 15.29 2.15
CA LEU A 483 -7.89 15.72 3.49
C LEU A 483 -8.87 14.73 4.14
N ILE A 484 -9.93 14.34 3.43
CA ILE A 484 -10.89 13.35 3.93
C ILE A 484 -10.21 12.01 4.22
N ARG A 485 -9.32 11.57 3.31
CA ARG A 485 -8.61 10.30 3.42
C ARG A 485 -7.57 10.28 4.53
N SER A 486 -6.89 11.38 4.77
CA SER A 486 -5.89 11.48 5.83
C SER A 486 -6.52 11.48 7.23
N GLY A 487 -7.84 11.69 7.34
CA GLY A 487 -8.51 11.84 8.61
C GLY A 487 -8.08 13.10 9.37
N VAL A 488 -7.35 14.02 8.74
CA VAL A 488 -6.92 15.28 9.34
C VAL A 488 -8.14 16.10 9.75
N ALA A 489 -8.11 16.62 10.96
CA ALA A 489 -9.08 17.59 11.41
C ALA A 489 -8.88 18.90 10.63
N HIS A 490 -9.79 19.17 9.72
CA HIS A 490 -9.86 20.49 9.06
C HIS A 490 -10.79 21.43 9.85
N PRO A 491 -10.75 22.75 9.62
CA PRO A 491 -11.54 23.72 10.39
C PRO A 491 -13.06 23.68 10.10
N TRP A 492 -13.54 22.77 9.26
CA TRP A 492 -14.96 22.59 8.92
C TRP A 492 -15.54 21.33 9.58
N CYS A 493 -16.88 21.19 9.52
CA CYS A 493 -17.54 20.04 10.15
C CYS A 493 -17.16 18.71 9.47
N ASP A 494 -17.11 17.64 10.26
CA ASP A 494 -16.73 16.31 9.81
C ASP A 494 -17.72 15.71 8.79
N GLU A 495 -18.92 16.26 8.67
CA GLU A 495 -19.98 15.84 7.75
C GLU A 495 -19.83 16.47 6.36
N ALA A 496 -18.98 17.49 6.20
CA ALA A 496 -18.75 18.09 4.89
C ALA A 496 -18.23 17.03 3.90
N THR A 497 -18.94 16.89 2.78
CA THR A 497 -18.55 16.01 1.69
C THR A 497 -17.31 16.54 0.97
N VAL A 498 -16.65 15.68 0.17
CA VAL A 498 -15.53 16.13 -0.69
C VAL A 498 -15.96 17.30 -1.57
N ASP A 499 -17.17 17.26 -2.15
CA ASP A 499 -17.69 18.32 -3.00
C ASP A 499 -17.92 19.62 -2.22
N GLU A 500 -18.54 19.56 -1.06
CA GLU A 500 -18.75 20.73 -0.19
C GLU A 500 -17.42 21.28 0.33
N LEU A 501 -16.49 20.41 0.70
CA LEU A 501 -15.15 20.79 1.13
C LEU A 501 -14.39 21.47 -0.02
N THR A 502 -14.53 20.97 -1.25
CA THR A 502 -13.96 21.57 -2.44
C THR A 502 -14.47 22.99 -2.64
N ALA A 503 -15.78 23.22 -2.54
CA ALA A 503 -16.35 24.57 -2.67
C ALA A 503 -15.83 25.53 -1.58
N ARG A 504 -15.71 25.06 -0.34
CA ARG A 504 -15.16 25.84 0.78
C ARG A 504 -13.68 26.19 0.58
N LEU A 505 -12.86 25.22 0.18
CA LEU A 505 -11.43 25.41 -0.12
C LEU A 505 -11.23 26.37 -1.29
N ALA A 506 -11.99 26.20 -2.37
CA ALA A 506 -11.99 27.09 -3.53
C ALA A 506 -12.34 28.52 -3.14
N GLY A 507 -13.35 28.71 -2.27
CA GLY A 507 -13.73 30.00 -1.73
C GLY A 507 -12.60 30.74 -0.99
N LEU A 508 -11.67 30.03 -0.33
CA LEU A 508 -10.51 30.62 0.35
C LEU A 508 -9.56 31.37 -0.60
N CYS A 509 -9.51 30.96 -1.86
CA CYS A 509 -8.75 31.67 -2.90
C CYS A 509 -9.66 32.48 -3.86
N GLY A 510 -10.95 32.64 -3.53
CA GLY A 510 -11.89 33.42 -4.33
C GLY A 510 -12.34 32.75 -5.63
N LEU A 511 -12.20 31.42 -5.73
CA LEU A 511 -12.72 30.63 -6.83
C LEU A 511 -14.14 30.17 -6.49
N ASP A 512 -15.10 30.49 -7.37
CA ASP A 512 -16.47 29.97 -7.24
C ASP A 512 -16.60 28.64 -7.98
N VAL A 513 -16.84 27.58 -7.21
CA VAL A 513 -17.04 26.22 -7.73
C VAL A 513 -18.40 25.71 -7.26
N GLY A 514 -19.44 26.04 -8.05
CA GLY A 514 -20.77 25.51 -7.82
C GLY A 514 -20.94 24.07 -8.31
N ALA A 515 -22.07 23.44 -7.95
CA ALA A 515 -22.38 22.04 -8.30
C ALA A 515 -22.22 21.74 -9.80
N GLY A 516 -22.70 22.62 -10.67
CA GLY A 516 -22.56 22.45 -12.12
C GLY A 516 -21.11 22.46 -12.63
N ALA A 517 -20.18 23.18 -11.96
CA ALA A 517 -18.76 23.15 -12.29
C ALA A 517 -18.13 21.81 -11.85
N LEU A 518 -18.50 21.31 -10.67
CA LEU A 518 -18.04 19.99 -10.19
C LEU A 518 -18.54 18.85 -11.08
N ASP A 519 -19.77 18.88 -11.54
CA ASP A 519 -20.31 17.88 -12.46
C ASP A 519 -19.54 17.86 -13.79
N ARG A 520 -19.28 19.05 -14.38
CA ARG A 520 -18.46 19.13 -15.60
C ARG A 520 -17.03 18.65 -15.35
N MET A 521 -16.44 19.02 -14.22
CA MET A 521 -15.09 18.57 -13.85
C MET A 521 -15.02 17.06 -13.72
N ARG A 522 -15.99 16.41 -13.04
CA ARG A 522 -16.05 14.95 -12.91
C ARG A 522 -16.23 14.26 -14.26
N ALA A 523 -17.06 14.80 -15.14
CA ALA A 523 -17.23 14.26 -16.50
C ALA A 523 -15.93 14.37 -17.31
N ALA A 524 -15.23 15.50 -17.20
CA ALA A 524 -13.93 15.70 -17.86
C ALA A 524 -12.85 14.76 -17.28
N GLU A 525 -12.82 14.60 -15.96
CA GLU A 525 -11.91 13.67 -15.27
C GLU A 525 -12.19 12.21 -15.64
N ALA A 526 -13.47 11.80 -15.76
CA ALA A 526 -13.84 10.45 -16.18
C ALA A 526 -13.30 10.14 -17.57
N GLU A 527 -13.37 11.10 -18.51
CA GLU A 527 -12.80 10.96 -19.85
C GLU A 527 -11.27 10.87 -19.81
N LEU A 528 -10.61 11.74 -19.05
CA LEU A 528 -9.16 11.72 -18.89
C LEU A 528 -8.69 10.36 -18.32
N GLN A 529 -9.33 9.91 -17.25
CA GLN A 529 -9.00 8.63 -16.63
C GLN A 529 -9.28 7.45 -17.53
N HIS A 530 -10.38 7.48 -18.31
CA HIS A 530 -10.66 6.46 -19.32
C HIS A 530 -9.52 6.36 -20.36
N ILE A 531 -9.06 7.50 -20.88
CA ILE A 531 -7.94 7.54 -21.84
C ILE A 531 -6.67 6.99 -21.20
N VAL A 532 -6.36 7.43 -19.97
CA VAL A 532 -5.09 7.13 -19.30
C VAL A 532 -5.03 5.70 -18.75
N THR A 533 -6.10 5.22 -18.13
CA THR A 533 -6.12 3.92 -17.43
C THR A 533 -6.72 2.79 -18.27
N GLY A 534 -7.65 3.09 -19.17
CA GLY A 534 -8.40 2.11 -19.95
C GLY A 534 -9.65 1.55 -19.27
N ARG A 535 -9.95 1.99 -18.05
CA ARG A 535 -11.18 1.62 -17.34
C ARG A 535 -12.43 2.15 -18.06
N GLY A 536 -13.58 1.53 -17.83
CA GLY A 536 -14.87 1.98 -18.37
C GLY A 536 -15.21 3.40 -17.92
N ARG A 537 -15.68 4.26 -18.84
CA ARG A 537 -16.02 5.64 -18.53
C ARG A 537 -17.12 5.75 -17.47
N ASP A 538 -18.19 4.95 -17.61
CA ASP A 538 -19.33 4.94 -16.68
C ASP A 538 -18.93 4.42 -15.28
N GLU A 539 -18.04 3.43 -15.25
CA GLU A 539 -17.46 2.93 -13.99
C GLU A 539 -16.68 4.03 -13.27
N ILE A 540 -15.80 4.74 -13.99
CA ILE A 540 -15.04 5.85 -13.45
C ILE A 540 -15.96 6.97 -12.99
N ALA A 541 -16.97 7.33 -13.77
CA ALA A 541 -17.93 8.37 -13.41
C ALA A 541 -18.68 8.01 -12.11
N GLY A 542 -19.08 6.75 -11.95
CA GLY A 542 -19.68 6.23 -10.72
C GLY A 542 -18.75 6.34 -9.51
N ASP A 543 -17.48 5.97 -9.67
CA ASP A 543 -16.45 6.09 -8.62
C ASP A 543 -16.23 7.56 -8.22
N LEU A 544 -16.15 8.47 -9.19
CA LEU A 544 -15.94 9.90 -8.94
C LEU A 544 -17.15 10.53 -8.22
N ALA A 545 -18.37 10.17 -8.59
CA ALA A 545 -19.59 10.62 -7.92
C ALA A 545 -19.65 10.10 -6.47
N TRP A 546 -19.32 8.83 -6.26
CA TRP A 546 -19.23 8.25 -4.93
C TRP A 546 -18.15 8.93 -4.07
N LEU A 547 -16.95 9.19 -4.63
CA LEU A 547 -15.88 9.92 -3.94
C LEU A 547 -16.33 11.33 -3.56
N GLY A 548 -17.02 12.05 -4.44
CA GLY A 548 -17.53 13.41 -4.19
C GLY A 548 -18.52 13.48 -3.03
N SER A 549 -19.33 12.43 -2.84
CA SER A 549 -20.31 12.32 -1.77
C SER A 549 -19.73 11.91 -0.41
N ARG A 550 -18.46 11.54 -0.33
CA ARG A 550 -17.84 11.10 0.91
C ARG A 550 -17.51 12.26 1.83
N SER A 551 -17.73 12.04 3.13
CA SER A 551 -17.29 12.95 4.19
C SER A 551 -16.35 12.21 5.15
N ARG A 552 -15.70 12.94 6.05
CA ARG A 552 -14.91 12.34 7.12
C ARG A 552 -15.78 11.44 8.02
N ALA A 553 -17.02 11.87 8.31
CA ALA A 553 -17.96 11.10 9.11
C ALA A 553 -18.46 9.83 8.43
N SER A 554 -18.60 9.84 7.10
CA SER A 554 -19.04 8.71 6.27
C SER A 554 -17.89 7.92 5.64
N SER A 555 -16.65 8.35 5.85
CA SER A 555 -15.51 7.67 5.25
C SER A 555 -15.27 6.32 5.93
N ASP A 556 -15.10 5.25 5.10
CA ASP A 556 -14.57 3.96 5.56
C ASP A 556 -13.07 4.03 5.86
N VAL A 557 -12.45 5.16 5.57
CA VAL A 557 -11.17 5.49 6.15
C VAL A 557 -11.45 5.61 7.62
N ALA A 558 -10.93 4.64 8.35
CA ALA A 558 -10.97 4.58 9.78
C ALA A 558 -10.84 5.99 10.32
N ALA A 559 -11.86 6.42 11.03
CA ALA A 559 -11.70 7.59 11.85
C ALA A 559 -10.36 7.38 12.55
N VAL A 560 -9.44 8.31 12.38
CA VAL A 560 -8.26 8.38 13.23
C VAL A 560 -8.84 8.51 14.62
N LEU A 561 -9.14 7.35 15.24
CA LEU A 561 -9.57 7.32 16.63
C LEU A 561 -8.35 7.80 17.39
N PRO A 562 -8.36 9.02 17.97
CA PRO A 562 -7.26 9.39 18.83
C PRO A 562 -7.13 8.24 19.83
N PHE A 563 -5.95 7.68 19.99
CA PHE A 563 -5.64 6.64 20.99
C PHE A 563 -6.27 6.97 22.35
N GLN A 564 -6.40 8.26 22.67
CA GLN A 564 -7.12 8.79 23.81
C GLN A 564 -8.61 8.50 23.83
N SER A 565 -9.27 8.38 22.66
CA SER A 565 -10.70 8.02 22.57
C SER A 565 -10.90 6.53 22.83
N LEU A 566 -10.03 5.70 22.24
CA LEU A 566 -10.02 4.25 22.50
C LEU A 566 -9.71 3.97 23.98
N ARG A 567 -8.74 4.67 24.56
CA ARG A 567 -8.38 4.58 25.98
C ARG A 567 -9.53 5.01 26.89
N ARG A 568 -10.30 6.05 26.50
CA ARG A 568 -11.52 6.47 27.23
C ARG A 568 -12.64 5.42 27.11
N GLN A 569 -12.82 4.81 25.94
CA GLN A 569 -13.82 3.76 25.75
C GLN A 569 -13.47 2.50 26.55
N VAL A 570 -12.21 2.05 26.49
CA VAL A 570 -11.71 0.92 27.28
C VAL A 570 -11.83 1.23 28.78
N GLY A 571 -11.46 2.43 29.22
CA GLY A 571 -11.62 2.85 30.61
C GLY A 571 -13.08 2.99 31.06
N SER A 572 -13.99 3.36 30.15
CA SER A 572 -15.44 3.37 30.41
C SER A 572 -16.01 1.95 30.53
N LEU A 573 -15.59 1.05 29.65
CA LEU A 573 -16.00 -0.36 29.70
C LEU A 573 -15.44 -1.05 30.95
N ALA A 574 -14.21 -0.77 31.32
CA ALA A 574 -13.59 -1.31 32.55
C ALA A 574 -14.36 -0.84 33.80
N ARG A 575 -14.70 0.45 33.90
CA ARG A 575 -15.52 0.96 35.01
C ARG A 575 -16.92 0.35 35.07
N ARG A 576 -17.56 0.16 33.92
CA ARG A 576 -18.88 -0.50 33.86
C ARG A 576 -18.78 -1.96 34.30
N LEU A 577 -17.72 -2.64 33.92
CA LEU A 577 -17.45 -4.02 34.34
C LEU A 577 -17.23 -4.11 35.87
N GLU A 578 -16.42 -3.21 36.44
CA GLU A 578 -16.18 -3.12 37.88
C GLU A 578 -17.48 -2.80 38.66
N GLU A 579 -18.32 -1.94 38.11
CA GLU A 579 -19.62 -1.61 38.73
C GLU A 579 -20.62 -2.77 38.67
N GLU A 580 -20.66 -3.51 37.57
CA GLU A 580 -21.44 -4.75 37.45
C GLU A 580 -20.93 -5.85 38.39
N GLU A 581 -19.62 -6.02 38.51
CA GLU A 581 -19.01 -6.96 39.47
C GLU A 581 -19.27 -6.57 40.92
N ARG A 582 -19.30 -5.25 41.23
CA ARG A 582 -19.67 -4.76 42.54
C ARG A 582 -21.14 -5.05 42.83
N ARG A 583 -22.07 -4.69 41.94
CA ARG A 583 -23.50 -4.96 42.06
C ARG A 583 -23.81 -6.45 42.16
N ARG A 584 -22.99 -7.27 41.54
CA ARG A 584 -23.06 -8.72 41.60
C ARG A 584 -22.63 -9.21 42.99
N ARG A 585 -21.52 -8.70 43.55
CA ARG A 585 -21.04 -9.03 44.90
C ARG A 585 -22.04 -8.56 45.99
N GLU A 586 -22.61 -7.37 45.82
CA GLU A 586 -23.65 -6.87 46.71
C GLU A 586 -24.90 -7.79 46.69
N ARG A 587 -25.39 -8.19 45.53
CA ARG A 587 -26.49 -9.15 45.40
C ARG A 587 -26.14 -10.52 45.95
N GLU A 588 -24.93 -10.97 45.76
CA GLU A 588 -24.45 -12.24 46.30
C GLU A 588 -24.34 -12.19 47.83
N HIS A 589 -23.99 -11.05 48.38
CA HIS A 589 -24.00 -10.81 49.83
C HIS A 589 -25.41 -10.74 50.41
N GLU A 590 -26.33 -10.02 49.77
CA GLU A 590 -27.76 -9.99 50.11
C GLU A 590 -28.39 -11.37 50.03
N LEU A 591 -28.08 -12.15 48.98
CA LEU A 591 -28.54 -13.53 48.83
C LEU A 591 -28.01 -14.45 49.96
N ASN A 592 -26.71 -14.29 50.29
CA ASN A 592 -26.10 -15.06 51.38
C ASN A 592 -26.67 -14.69 52.75
N HIS A 593 -27.02 -13.39 52.95
CA HIS A 593 -27.71 -12.93 54.17
C HIS A 593 -29.12 -13.51 54.25
N SER A 594 -29.92 -13.43 53.16
CA SER A 594 -31.24 -14.04 53.06
C SER A 594 -31.19 -15.55 53.21
N LEU A 595 -30.14 -16.20 52.70
CA LEU A 595 -29.89 -17.64 52.90
C LEU A 595 -29.55 -17.95 54.38
N GLY A 596 -28.86 -17.03 55.06
CA GLY A 596 -28.61 -17.13 56.50
C GLY A 596 -29.92 -17.08 57.31
N GLU A 597 -30.77 -16.07 57.03
CA GLU A 597 -32.07 -15.91 57.67
C GLU A 597 -33.04 -17.08 57.34
N MET A 598 -33.01 -17.58 56.08
CA MET A 598 -33.76 -18.78 55.70
C MET A 598 -33.25 -20.05 56.37
N ARG A 599 -31.92 -20.18 56.59
CA ARG A 599 -31.36 -21.30 57.38
C ARG A 599 -31.78 -21.29 58.84
N GLU A 600 -31.87 -20.12 59.45
CA GLU A 600 -32.43 -19.99 60.82
C GLU A 600 -33.95 -20.26 60.84
N SER A 601 -34.68 -19.86 59.81
CA SER A 601 -36.10 -20.21 59.62
C SER A 601 -36.29 -21.68 59.22
N ALA A 602 -35.40 -22.26 58.46
CA ALA A 602 -35.47 -23.66 57.97
C ALA A 602 -35.10 -24.68 59.05
N ALA A 603 -34.56 -24.27 60.17
CA ALA A 603 -34.57 -25.09 61.38
C ALA A 603 -36.01 -25.47 61.85
N ARG A 604 -37.01 -24.67 61.33
CA ARG A 604 -38.44 -24.95 61.55
C ARG A 604 -39.17 -25.59 60.35
N LEU A 605 -38.56 -25.55 59.15
CA LEU A 605 -39.28 -26.03 57.95
C LEU A 605 -38.34 -26.88 57.10
N ARG A 606 -38.12 -28.13 57.53
CA ARG A 606 -37.34 -29.16 56.81
C ARG A 606 -37.87 -29.48 55.40
N GLY A 607 -39.01 -28.93 55.00
CA GLY A 607 -39.64 -29.18 53.70
C GLY A 607 -39.13 -28.26 52.53
N ASP A 608 -38.63 -27.03 52.82
CA ASP A 608 -38.32 -26.04 51.79
C ASP A 608 -36.86 -26.04 51.32
N LEU A 609 -36.02 -26.92 51.90
CA LEU A 609 -34.58 -27.01 51.55
C LEU A 609 -34.35 -27.43 50.09
N ALA A 610 -35.26 -28.24 49.54
CA ALA A 610 -35.16 -28.70 48.15
C ALA A 610 -35.42 -27.54 47.16
N VAL A 611 -36.38 -26.66 47.47
CA VAL A 611 -36.73 -25.51 46.63
C VAL A 611 -35.61 -24.43 46.70
N ALA A 612 -35.01 -24.22 47.89
CA ALA A 612 -33.89 -23.29 48.06
C ALA A 612 -32.62 -23.77 47.33
N ASN A 613 -32.36 -25.08 47.32
CA ASN A 613 -31.23 -25.67 46.58
C ASN A 613 -31.44 -25.61 45.06
N GLU A 614 -32.69 -25.76 44.59
CA GLU A 614 -33.01 -25.65 43.16
C GLU A 614 -32.88 -24.20 42.67
N HIS A 615 -33.23 -23.23 43.52
CA HIS A 615 -33.01 -21.81 43.24
C HIS A 615 -31.53 -21.41 43.23
N LEU A 616 -30.75 -21.94 44.20
CA LEU A 616 -29.29 -21.72 44.25
C LEU A 616 -28.59 -22.32 43.03
N ALA A 617 -29.06 -23.48 42.57
CA ALA A 617 -28.55 -24.13 41.36
C ALA A 617 -28.94 -23.35 40.08
N GLY A 618 -30.07 -22.64 40.09
CA GLY A 618 -30.46 -21.73 39.02
C GLY A 618 -29.54 -20.51 38.94
N THR A 619 -29.30 -19.89 40.09
CA THR A 619 -28.43 -18.69 40.15
C THR A 619 -26.97 -19.00 39.85
N LEU A 620 -26.48 -20.17 40.24
CA LEU A 620 -25.14 -20.65 39.86
C LEU A 620 -25.05 -20.92 38.36
N ARG A 621 -26.10 -21.43 37.72
CA ARG A 621 -26.18 -21.59 36.26
C ARG A 621 -26.21 -20.24 35.54
N GLU A 622 -26.93 -19.27 36.09
CA GLU A 622 -26.90 -17.89 35.57
C GLU A 622 -25.53 -17.24 35.77
N LEU A 623 -24.90 -17.48 36.92
CA LEU A 623 -23.54 -17.00 37.19
C LEU A 623 -22.52 -17.61 36.26
N GLU A 624 -22.64 -18.91 35.95
CA GLU A 624 -21.83 -19.60 34.96
C GLU A 624 -22.18 -19.17 33.52
N ALA A 625 -23.40 -18.77 33.25
CA ALA A 625 -23.81 -18.19 31.98
C ALA A 625 -23.18 -16.78 31.80
N HIS A 626 -23.26 -15.92 32.83
CA HIS A 626 -22.64 -14.62 32.83
C HIS A 626 -21.11 -14.71 32.79
N LYS A 627 -20.52 -15.71 33.44
CA LYS A 627 -19.07 -15.98 33.35
C LYS A 627 -18.68 -16.44 31.96
N ARG A 628 -19.51 -17.28 31.30
CA ARG A 628 -19.31 -17.66 29.89
C ARG A 628 -19.54 -16.48 28.95
N GLU A 629 -20.47 -15.58 29.24
CA GLU A 629 -20.64 -14.32 28.49
C GLU A 629 -19.41 -13.42 28.66
N LEU A 630 -18.84 -13.36 29.87
CA LEU A 630 -17.63 -12.59 30.14
C LEU A 630 -16.41 -13.18 29.43
N ASP A 631 -16.29 -14.50 29.44
CA ASP A 631 -15.23 -15.22 28.72
C ASP A 631 -15.47 -15.19 27.20
N SER A 632 -16.73 -15.16 26.76
CA SER A 632 -17.12 -14.94 25.36
C SER A 632 -16.80 -13.52 24.92
N ALA A 633 -17.09 -12.50 25.72
CA ALA A 633 -16.72 -11.13 25.43
C ALA A 633 -15.19 -10.92 25.38
N ARG A 634 -14.44 -11.63 26.23
CA ARG A 634 -12.97 -11.67 26.17
C ARG A 634 -12.47 -12.39 24.91
N ALA A 635 -13.10 -13.50 24.56
CA ALA A 635 -12.81 -14.24 23.35
C ALA A 635 -13.23 -13.46 22.09
N GLU A 636 -14.34 -12.75 22.15
CA GLU A 636 -14.77 -11.83 21.07
C GLU A 636 -13.82 -10.65 20.92
N LEU A 637 -13.28 -10.09 22.02
CA LEU A 637 -12.24 -9.07 21.97
C LEU A 637 -10.96 -9.62 21.33
N GLU A 638 -10.66 -10.87 21.59
CA GLU A 638 -9.50 -11.56 21.01
C GLU A 638 -9.77 -12.02 19.57
N ILE A 639 -11.00 -12.48 19.27
CA ILE A 639 -11.47 -12.76 17.91
C ILE A 639 -11.60 -11.44 17.12
N TRP A 640 -12.06 -10.35 17.75
CA TRP A 640 -12.07 -9.03 17.13
C TRP A 640 -10.65 -8.54 16.84
N ARG A 641 -9.72 -8.72 17.78
CA ARG A 641 -8.29 -8.52 17.55
C ARG A 641 -7.76 -9.37 16.39
N ARG A 642 -8.15 -10.64 16.31
CA ARG A 642 -7.77 -11.58 15.23
C ARG A 642 -8.52 -11.29 13.92
N SER A 643 -9.79 -10.95 13.98
CA SER A 643 -10.63 -10.62 12.80
C SER A 643 -10.24 -9.29 12.19
N ARG A 644 -9.85 -8.32 13.00
CA ARG A 644 -9.27 -7.08 12.55
C ARG A 644 -8.00 -7.34 11.75
N GLN A 645 -7.19 -8.32 12.11
CA GLN A 645 -5.98 -8.77 11.42
C GLN A 645 -6.28 -9.59 10.17
N ALA A 646 -7.31 -10.45 10.19
CA ALA A 646 -7.73 -11.24 9.03
C ALA A 646 -8.48 -10.40 8.00
N PHE A 647 -9.25 -9.42 8.47
CA PHE A 647 -9.94 -8.43 7.65
C PHE A 647 -8.94 -7.56 6.89
N ASP A 648 -7.85 -7.21 7.55
CA ASP A 648 -6.71 -6.48 7.01
C ASP A 648 -6.02 -7.23 5.86
N ARG A 649 -6.27 -8.51 5.73
CA ARG A 649 -5.73 -9.35 4.63
C ARG A 649 -6.67 -9.58 3.46
N LYS A 650 -8.01 -9.44 3.63
CA LYS A 650 -8.94 -10.11 2.70
C LYS A 650 -10.07 -9.28 2.11
N LEU A 651 -10.30 -8.01 2.49
CA LEU A 651 -11.55 -7.35 2.07
C LEU A 651 -11.33 -6.07 1.23
N PRO A 652 -12.06 -5.97 0.11
CA PRO A 652 -12.17 -4.74 -0.65
C PRO A 652 -12.95 -3.68 0.13
N VAL A 653 -12.64 -2.42 -0.13
CA VAL A 653 -13.20 -1.17 0.41
C VAL A 653 -14.74 -1.13 0.61
N ARG A 654 -15.48 -2.08 0.04
CA ARG A 654 -16.95 -2.12 0.07
C ARG A 654 -17.60 -2.58 1.38
N VAL A 655 -16.86 -3.16 2.31
CA VAL A 655 -17.45 -3.77 3.53
C VAL A 655 -17.38 -2.86 4.77
N TYR A 656 -16.65 -1.77 4.68
CA TYR A 656 -16.39 -0.84 5.78
C TYR A 656 -17.61 -0.11 6.38
N PRO A 657 -18.68 0.24 5.63
CA PRO A 657 -19.83 0.94 6.19
C PRO A 657 -20.65 0.13 7.20
N ALA A 658 -20.60 -1.20 7.09
CA ALA A 658 -21.36 -2.07 8.00
C ALA A 658 -20.70 -2.19 9.38
N VAL A 659 -19.37 -2.21 9.43
CA VAL A 659 -18.61 -2.35 10.68
C VAL A 659 -18.64 -1.07 11.51
N ARG A 660 -18.67 0.10 10.88
CA ARG A 660 -18.73 1.39 11.59
C ARG A 660 -20.07 1.62 12.30
N ARG A 661 -21.18 1.07 11.77
CA ARG A 661 -22.48 1.14 12.43
C ARG A 661 -22.58 0.31 13.71
N LEU A 662 -21.75 -0.72 13.83
CA LEU A 662 -21.72 -1.59 15.02
C LEU A 662 -20.80 -1.05 16.14
N LEU A 663 -19.80 -0.24 15.79
CA LEU A 663 -18.83 0.30 16.76
C LEU A 663 -19.14 1.73 17.20
N GLY A 664 -20.11 2.39 16.60
CA GLY A 664 -20.52 3.77 16.88
C GLY A 664 -21.77 3.91 17.75
N ARG A 665 -22.14 2.84 18.48
CA ARG A 665 -23.16 2.89 19.54
C ARG A 665 -22.60 2.44 20.86
#